data_80652788e2939bb98efb0b08c16e28c5
#
_entry.id   80652788e2939bb98efb0b08c16e28c5
#
_cell.length_a   1.000
_cell.length_b   1.000
_cell.length_c   1.000
_cell.angle_alpha   90.00
_cell.angle_beta   90.00
_cell.angle_gamma   90.00
#
_symmetry.space_group_name_H-M   'P 1'
#
loop_
_entity.id
_entity.type
_entity.pdbx_description
1 polymer ?
#
loop_
_entity_poly.entity_id
_entity_poly.type
_entity_poly.pdbx_seq_one_letter_code
_entity_poly.pdbx_strand_id
1 'polypeptide(L)'
;DNPKEAIREMIKDGQVGAIFNTVTRQDIRQMQDQVMALSRLKIPLFFAYDVVHGQRTVFPISLGLASSFNLDAVRTVGRVSAYEAADDGLNMTWAPMVDVSRDPRWGRASEGFGEDTYLTSIMGETMVKAMQGKSPADRYSVMTSVKHFAAYGAVEGGKEYNTVDMSSQRLFNDYMPPYKAGLDAGSGAVMVALNSLNGTPATSDSWLLKDVLRDEWGFKGITVSDHGAIKELIKHGTAADPEDAVRVALKAGVDMSMADEYYSKYLPGLIKSGKVTMAELDDATRHVLNVKYDMGLFNDPYSHLGPKESDPVDTNAESRLHRKEAREVARESVVLLKNRLETLPLKKSGTIAVVGPLADSQRDVMGSWSAAGVANQSVTVLAGIQNAVGDGAKILYAKGANITNDKDIVDFLNLYEEAVKIDPRSPQAMIDEAVQAAKQADVVVAVVGESQGMAHEASSRTNITIPQSQRDLITALKATGKPLVLVLMNGRPLALVKEDQQADAILETWFAGTEGGNAIADVLFGDYNPSGKLPISFPRSVGQIPVYYSHLNTGRPYNPEKPNKYTSRYFDEANGPLYPFGYGLSYTTFTVSDVTLSSPTMQRDGKVTASVEVTNTGKREGATVIQMYLQDVTASMS
;
A
#
# COMPACT_ATOMS: atom_id res chain seq x y z
N ASP A 1 -24.86 -9.30 -23.52
CA ASP A 1 -25.06 -10.40 -22.56
C ASP A 1 -24.86 -9.86 -21.15
N ASN A 2 -25.76 -10.22 -20.25
CA ASN A 2 -25.70 -9.79 -18.86
C ASN A 2 -24.55 -10.55 -18.17
N PRO A 3 -23.49 -9.88 -17.64
CA PRO A 3 -22.35 -10.56 -17.04
C PRO A 3 -22.75 -11.53 -15.92
N LYS A 4 -23.79 -11.24 -15.18
CA LYS A 4 -24.32 -12.12 -14.12
C LYS A 4 -24.90 -13.44 -14.67
N GLU A 5 -25.44 -13.42 -15.86
CA GLU A 5 -26.02 -14.62 -16.50
C GLU A 5 -24.93 -15.51 -17.09
N ALA A 6 -23.90 -14.92 -17.69
CA ALA A 6 -22.72 -15.65 -18.16
C ALA A 6 -22.02 -16.40 -17.01
N ILE A 7 -21.81 -15.74 -15.87
CA ILE A 7 -21.22 -16.36 -14.67
C ILE A 7 -22.09 -17.51 -14.16
N ARG A 8 -23.41 -17.40 -14.20
CA ARG A 8 -24.33 -18.50 -13.79
C ARG A 8 -24.13 -19.77 -14.63
N GLU A 9 -24.02 -19.61 -15.95
CA GLU A 9 -23.78 -20.76 -16.83
C GLU A 9 -22.40 -21.38 -16.58
N MET A 10 -21.37 -20.56 -16.41
CA MET A 10 -20.03 -21.05 -16.05
C MET A 10 -20.01 -21.82 -14.71
N ILE A 11 -20.75 -21.33 -13.71
CA ILE A 11 -20.92 -22.02 -12.42
C ILE A 11 -21.58 -23.38 -12.60
N LYS A 12 -22.69 -23.43 -13.35
CA LYS A 12 -23.44 -24.66 -13.63
C LYS A 12 -22.57 -25.70 -14.33
N ASP A 13 -21.76 -25.24 -15.30
CA ASP A 13 -20.88 -26.11 -16.06
C ASP A 13 -19.59 -26.48 -15.31
N GLY A 14 -19.38 -25.95 -14.10
CA GLY A 14 -18.21 -26.24 -13.29
C GLY A 14 -16.92 -25.58 -13.79
N GLN A 15 -17.03 -24.49 -14.51
CA GLN A 15 -15.89 -23.77 -15.11
C GLN A 15 -15.28 -22.71 -14.19
N VAL A 16 -15.87 -22.46 -13.03
CA VAL A 16 -15.46 -21.41 -12.09
C VAL A 16 -15.10 -22.03 -10.74
N GLY A 17 -13.90 -21.76 -10.26
CA GLY A 17 -13.43 -22.22 -8.95
C GLY A 17 -13.49 -21.16 -7.85
N ALA A 18 -13.46 -19.87 -8.24
CA ALA A 18 -13.52 -18.73 -7.34
C ALA A 18 -14.13 -17.52 -8.05
N ILE A 19 -14.60 -16.57 -7.26
CA ILE A 19 -15.08 -15.26 -7.73
C ILE A 19 -14.34 -14.17 -6.96
N PHE A 20 -13.98 -13.11 -7.66
CA PHE A 20 -13.46 -11.91 -7.00
C PHE A 20 -14.23 -10.65 -7.43
N ASN A 21 -14.04 -9.54 -6.71
CA ASN A 21 -14.78 -8.28 -6.91
C ASN A 21 -16.29 -8.35 -6.64
N THR A 22 -16.73 -9.30 -5.81
CA THR A 22 -18.10 -9.34 -5.30
C THR A 22 -18.05 -9.12 -3.79
N VAL A 23 -18.68 -8.06 -3.32
CA VAL A 23 -18.61 -7.61 -1.92
C VAL A 23 -19.97 -7.55 -1.23
N THR A 24 -21.06 -7.87 -1.93
CA THR A 24 -22.39 -7.91 -1.30
C THR A 24 -22.70 -9.32 -0.81
N ARG A 25 -23.16 -9.43 0.42
CA ARG A 25 -23.57 -10.71 1.03
C ARG A 25 -24.64 -11.41 0.22
N GLN A 26 -25.55 -10.64 -0.38
CA GLN A 26 -26.63 -11.18 -1.20
C GLN A 26 -26.09 -11.86 -2.47
N ASP A 27 -25.18 -11.20 -3.20
CA ASP A 27 -24.61 -11.76 -4.43
C ASP A 27 -23.76 -12.99 -4.12
N ILE A 28 -22.93 -12.94 -3.07
CA ILE A 28 -22.09 -14.06 -2.61
C ILE A 28 -22.97 -15.26 -2.26
N ARG A 29 -24.01 -15.07 -1.45
CA ARG A 29 -24.95 -16.12 -1.09
C ARG A 29 -25.62 -16.73 -2.31
N GLN A 30 -26.10 -15.89 -3.23
CA GLN A 30 -26.77 -16.34 -4.44
C GLN A 30 -25.84 -17.19 -5.32
N MET A 31 -24.57 -16.79 -5.50
CA MET A 31 -23.61 -17.54 -6.29
C MET A 31 -23.27 -18.88 -5.62
N GLN A 32 -23.05 -18.89 -4.31
CA GLN A 32 -22.78 -20.13 -3.57
C GLN A 32 -23.98 -21.09 -3.60
N ASP A 33 -25.21 -20.59 -3.45
CA ASP A 33 -26.44 -21.39 -3.58
C ASP A 33 -26.53 -22.04 -4.97
N GLN A 34 -26.15 -21.32 -6.02
CA GLN A 34 -26.12 -21.84 -7.39
C GLN A 34 -25.12 -22.99 -7.55
N VAL A 35 -23.91 -22.85 -7.02
CA VAL A 35 -22.91 -23.93 -7.03
C VAL A 35 -23.43 -25.16 -6.34
N MET A 36 -23.98 -25.00 -5.13
CA MET A 36 -24.44 -26.12 -4.32
C MET A 36 -25.69 -26.81 -4.92
N ALA A 37 -26.51 -26.06 -5.67
CA ALA A 37 -27.71 -26.61 -6.30
C ALA A 37 -27.43 -27.19 -7.70
N LEU A 38 -26.64 -26.50 -8.54
CA LEU A 38 -26.54 -26.74 -9.98
C LEU A 38 -25.25 -27.43 -10.42
N SER A 39 -24.13 -27.18 -9.74
CA SER A 39 -22.84 -27.75 -10.13
C SER A 39 -22.82 -29.27 -9.92
N ARG A 40 -22.22 -29.99 -10.87
CA ARG A 40 -22.11 -31.47 -10.83
C ARG A 40 -21.39 -32.00 -9.59
N LEU A 41 -20.30 -31.36 -9.20
CA LEU A 41 -19.45 -31.80 -8.08
C LEU A 41 -19.78 -31.11 -6.76
N LYS A 42 -20.53 -30.00 -6.81
CA LYS A 42 -20.88 -29.21 -5.63
C LYS A 42 -19.66 -28.78 -4.80
N ILE A 43 -18.56 -28.47 -5.48
CA ILE A 43 -17.37 -27.91 -4.85
C ILE A 43 -17.62 -26.42 -4.60
N PRO A 44 -17.59 -25.95 -3.34
CA PRO A 44 -17.87 -24.56 -3.04
C PRO A 44 -16.91 -23.61 -3.74
N LEU A 45 -17.41 -22.43 -4.12
CA LEU A 45 -16.55 -21.29 -4.52
C LEU A 45 -15.87 -20.71 -3.29
N PHE A 46 -14.68 -20.15 -3.47
CA PHE A 46 -14.22 -19.10 -2.55
C PHE A 46 -14.38 -17.73 -3.20
N PHE A 47 -14.56 -16.72 -2.36
CA PHE A 47 -14.75 -15.34 -2.76
C PHE A 47 -13.57 -14.52 -2.28
N ALA A 48 -12.99 -13.74 -3.18
CA ALA A 48 -11.79 -12.97 -2.90
C ALA A 48 -11.96 -11.49 -3.31
N TYR A 49 -11.21 -10.62 -2.64
CA TYR A 49 -11.15 -9.20 -2.97
C TYR A 49 -9.81 -8.61 -2.55
N ASP A 50 -9.49 -7.40 -3.05
CA ASP A 50 -8.29 -6.66 -2.66
C ASP A 50 -8.52 -5.90 -1.35
N VAL A 51 -8.50 -6.61 -0.22
CA VAL A 51 -8.61 -6.04 1.11
C VAL A 51 -7.21 -5.68 1.60
N VAL A 52 -6.64 -4.62 1.05
CA VAL A 52 -5.24 -4.24 1.25
C VAL A 52 -5.05 -3.45 2.55
N HIS A 53 -5.95 -2.50 2.84
CA HIS A 53 -5.89 -1.67 4.03
C HIS A 53 -7.29 -1.35 4.61
N GLY A 54 -8.11 -2.36 4.71
CA GLY A 54 -9.48 -2.29 5.23
C GLY A 54 -10.51 -2.82 4.24
N GLN A 55 -11.68 -3.18 4.74
CA GLN A 55 -12.82 -3.64 3.93
C GLN A 55 -13.89 -2.55 3.85
N ARG A 56 -14.72 -2.39 4.89
CA ARG A 56 -15.72 -1.32 5.02
C ARG A 56 -15.12 -0.11 5.73
N THR A 57 -14.41 -0.34 6.81
CA THR A 57 -13.60 0.64 7.51
C THR A 57 -12.23 0.67 6.84
N VAL A 58 -11.90 1.79 6.21
CA VAL A 58 -10.64 1.97 5.49
C VAL A 58 -9.60 2.56 6.44
N PHE A 59 -8.47 1.89 6.54
CA PHE A 59 -7.29 2.30 7.28
C PHE A 59 -6.34 3.11 6.38
N PRO A 60 -5.28 3.71 6.92
CA PRO A 60 -4.23 4.27 6.08
C PRO A 60 -3.70 3.26 5.06
N ILE A 61 -3.32 3.72 3.89
CA ILE A 61 -2.62 2.87 2.91
C ILE A 61 -1.42 2.20 3.56
N SER A 62 -0.98 1.06 3.03
CA SER A 62 0.09 0.26 3.63
C SER A 62 1.38 1.05 3.86
N LEU A 63 1.72 1.97 2.95
CA LEU A 63 2.88 2.85 3.11
C LEU A 63 2.71 3.80 4.31
N GLY A 64 1.50 4.31 4.54
CA GLY A 64 1.17 5.09 5.74
C GLY A 64 1.22 4.25 7.00
N LEU A 65 0.64 3.05 6.98
CA LEU A 65 0.71 2.10 8.09
C LEU A 65 2.16 1.76 8.46
N ALA A 66 3.02 1.58 7.46
CA ALA A 66 4.44 1.32 7.68
C ALA A 66 5.14 2.47 8.43
N SER A 67 4.68 3.72 8.24
CA SER A 67 5.19 4.88 8.97
C SER A 67 4.96 4.82 10.48
N SER A 68 4.03 4.01 10.96
CA SER A 68 3.81 3.80 12.38
C SER A 68 4.96 3.05 13.05
N PHE A 69 5.69 2.22 12.31
CA PHE A 69 6.67 1.26 12.86
C PHE A 69 6.11 0.43 14.02
N ASN A 70 4.80 0.23 14.04
CA ASN A 70 4.07 -0.41 15.13
C ASN A 70 3.36 -1.67 14.66
N LEU A 71 3.85 -2.83 15.09
CA LEU A 71 3.25 -4.13 14.73
C LEU A 71 1.86 -4.33 15.33
N ASP A 72 1.53 -3.67 16.45
CA ASP A 72 0.18 -3.73 17.02
C ASP A 72 -0.82 -2.97 16.14
N ALA A 73 -0.40 -1.86 15.52
CA ALA A 73 -1.21 -1.19 14.50
C ALA A 73 -1.45 -2.11 13.29
N VAL A 74 -0.43 -2.83 12.82
CA VAL A 74 -0.57 -3.81 11.73
C VAL A 74 -1.53 -4.94 12.12
N ARG A 75 -1.45 -5.47 13.35
CA ARG A 75 -2.39 -6.49 13.86
C ARG A 75 -3.82 -5.97 13.88
N THR A 76 -4.02 -4.74 14.32
CA THR A 76 -5.34 -4.10 14.35
C THR A 76 -5.93 -4.00 12.94
N VAL A 77 -5.15 -3.48 11.98
CA VAL A 77 -5.59 -3.39 10.58
C VAL A 77 -5.95 -4.77 10.03
N GLY A 78 -5.08 -5.76 10.21
CA GLY A 78 -5.33 -7.12 9.72
C GLY A 78 -6.56 -7.77 10.34
N ARG A 79 -6.74 -7.65 11.65
CA ARG A 79 -7.88 -8.20 12.38
C ARG A 79 -9.21 -7.57 11.95
N VAL A 80 -9.27 -6.25 11.89
CA VAL A 80 -10.50 -5.53 11.50
C VAL A 80 -10.83 -5.81 10.03
N SER A 81 -9.83 -5.76 9.17
CA SER A 81 -9.99 -6.07 7.74
C SER A 81 -10.56 -7.46 7.52
N ALA A 82 -10.00 -8.47 8.19
CA ALA A 82 -10.46 -9.85 8.10
C ALA A 82 -11.86 -10.04 8.68
N TYR A 83 -12.16 -9.41 9.82
CA TYR A 83 -13.49 -9.46 10.43
C TYR A 83 -14.56 -8.97 9.46
N GLU A 84 -14.38 -7.76 8.93
CA GLU A 84 -15.36 -7.15 8.02
C GLU A 84 -15.44 -7.89 6.68
N ALA A 85 -14.31 -8.33 6.13
CA ALA A 85 -14.26 -9.07 4.88
C ALA A 85 -14.97 -10.43 5.01
N ALA A 86 -14.68 -11.18 6.07
CA ALA A 86 -15.36 -12.45 6.34
C ALA A 86 -16.85 -12.25 6.58
N ASP A 87 -17.24 -11.23 7.32
CA ASP A 87 -18.64 -10.90 7.57
C ASP A 87 -19.39 -10.54 6.27
N ASP A 88 -18.71 -9.96 5.30
CA ASP A 88 -19.22 -9.73 3.94
C ASP A 88 -19.26 -11.02 3.08
N GLY A 89 -18.67 -12.11 3.56
CA GLY A 89 -18.65 -13.40 2.89
C GLY A 89 -17.38 -13.73 2.12
N LEU A 90 -16.35 -12.90 2.22
CA LEU A 90 -15.07 -13.18 1.60
C LEU A 90 -14.31 -14.27 2.37
N ASN A 91 -13.62 -15.12 1.62
CA ASN A 91 -12.80 -16.22 2.17
C ASN A 91 -11.31 -15.94 2.00
N MET A 92 -10.94 -15.12 0.99
CA MET A 92 -9.56 -14.82 0.64
C MET A 92 -9.41 -13.32 0.35
N THR A 93 -8.21 -12.81 0.60
CA THR A 93 -7.80 -11.47 0.13
C THR A 93 -6.55 -11.56 -0.72
N TRP A 94 -6.46 -10.70 -1.75
CA TRP A 94 -5.26 -10.49 -2.56
C TRP A 94 -4.30 -9.50 -1.85
N ALA A 95 -3.93 -9.84 -0.65
CA ALA A 95 -3.05 -9.07 0.24
C ALA A 95 -2.35 -10.04 1.24
N PRO A 96 -1.24 -9.60 1.89
CA PRO A 96 -0.56 -8.33 1.77
C PRO A 96 0.32 -8.22 0.52
N MET A 97 0.51 -6.98 0.05
CA MET A 97 1.50 -6.65 -0.96
C MET A 97 2.82 -6.36 -0.27
N VAL A 98 3.83 -7.19 -0.55
CA VAL A 98 5.14 -7.14 0.13
C VAL A 98 6.30 -6.88 -0.84
N ASP A 99 6.00 -6.26 -1.97
CA ASP A 99 7.03 -5.79 -2.89
C ASP A 99 7.84 -4.67 -2.24
N VAL A 100 9.15 -4.87 -2.11
CA VAL A 100 10.05 -3.79 -1.70
C VAL A 100 10.08 -2.75 -2.81
N SER A 101 9.85 -1.48 -2.49
CA SER A 101 9.81 -0.38 -3.44
C SER A 101 10.88 0.65 -3.13
N ARG A 102 11.73 0.95 -4.12
CA ARG A 102 12.82 1.94 -4.04
C ARG A 102 12.73 3.01 -5.11
N ASP A 103 11.66 2.97 -5.91
CA ASP A 103 11.41 3.93 -6.99
C ASP A 103 10.06 4.64 -6.78
N PRO A 104 10.08 5.90 -6.31
CA PRO A 104 8.85 6.68 -6.09
C PRO A 104 8.03 6.95 -7.35
N ARG A 105 8.56 6.71 -8.54
CA ARG A 105 7.80 6.84 -9.79
C ARG A 105 6.74 5.75 -9.93
N TRP A 106 6.94 4.59 -9.28
CA TRP A 106 5.98 3.49 -9.31
C TRP A 106 4.75 3.82 -8.46
N GLY A 107 3.56 3.81 -9.08
CA GLY A 107 2.31 4.17 -8.41
C GLY A 107 1.92 3.21 -7.29
N ARG A 108 2.29 1.94 -7.41
CA ARG A 108 1.98 0.90 -6.43
C ARG A 108 2.92 0.92 -5.20
N ALA A 109 3.86 1.84 -5.12
CA ALA A 109 4.60 2.08 -3.86
C ALA A 109 3.64 2.31 -2.68
N SER A 110 2.45 2.84 -2.93
CA SER A 110 1.38 3.06 -1.95
C SER A 110 0.84 1.78 -1.29
N GLU A 111 0.93 0.64 -1.99
CA GLU A 111 0.36 -0.64 -1.53
C GLU A 111 1.28 -1.43 -0.60
N GLY A 112 2.58 -1.14 -0.60
CA GLY A 112 3.59 -1.88 0.15
C GLY A 112 4.08 -1.13 1.38
N PHE A 113 5.10 -1.70 2.02
CA PHE A 113 5.64 -1.20 3.30
C PHE A 113 6.97 -0.42 3.12
N GLY A 114 7.32 -0.01 1.91
CA GLY A 114 8.43 0.88 1.63
C GLY A 114 9.70 0.19 1.13
N GLU A 115 10.85 0.80 1.44
CA GLU A 115 12.15 0.42 0.86
C GLU A 115 12.91 -0.66 1.62
N ASP A 116 12.54 -0.91 2.89
CA ASP A 116 13.33 -1.75 3.77
C ASP A 116 12.85 -3.21 3.76
N THR A 117 13.77 -4.11 3.49
CA THR A 117 13.50 -5.54 3.40
C THR A 117 13.02 -6.13 4.73
N TYR A 118 13.66 -5.75 5.85
CA TYR A 118 13.30 -6.27 7.17
C TYR A 118 11.94 -5.74 7.63
N LEU A 119 11.71 -4.42 7.54
CA LEU A 119 10.42 -3.83 7.93
C LEU A 119 9.27 -4.42 7.10
N THR A 120 9.45 -4.54 5.78
CA THR A 120 8.46 -5.17 4.90
C THR A 120 8.19 -6.62 5.29
N SER A 121 9.24 -7.37 5.63
CA SER A 121 9.11 -8.76 6.06
C SER A 121 8.29 -8.91 7.34
N ILE A 122 8.62 -8.17 8.40
CA ILE A 122 7.92 -8.30 9.70
C ILE A 122 6.50 -7.75 9.66
N MET A 123 6.25 -6.70 8.87
CA MET A 123 4.89 -6.17 8.69
C MET A 123 4.03 -7.11 7.85
N GLY A 124 4.58 -7.66 6.76
CA GLY A 124 3.90 -8.67 5.94
C GLY A 124 3.56 -9.93 6.73
N GLU A 125 4.52 -10.47 7.48
CA GLU A 125 4.33 -11.60 8.39
C GLU A 125 3.21 -11.33 9.40
N THR A 126 3.24 -10.16 10.03
CA THR A 126 2.25 -9.75 11.04
C THR A 126 0.87 -9.61 10.42
N MET A 127 0.77 -9.04 9.23
CA MET A 127 -0.50 -8.89 8.50
C MET A 127 -1.10 -10.25 8.16
N VAL A 128 -0.31 -11.19 7.63
CA VAL A 128 -0.75 -12.56 7.34
C VAL A 128 -1.32 -13.23 8.58
N LYS A 129 -0.58 -13.20 9.69
CA LYS A 129 -1.01 -13.80 10.96
C LYS A 129 -2.28 -13.15 11.50
N ALA A 130 -2.40 -11.83 11.40
CA ALA A 130 -3.57 -11.10 11.87
C ALA A 130 -4.83 -11.40 11.05
N MET A 131 -4.70 -11.49 9.71
CA MET A 131 -5.83 -11.77 8.82
C MET A 131 -6.29 -13.23 8.88
N GLN A 132 -5.37 -14.19 8.97
CA GLN A 132 -5.67 -15.60 9.02
C GLN A 132 -6.04 -16.11 10.43
N GLY A 133 -5.73 -15.35 11.48
CA GLY A 133 -6.01 -15.72 12.85
C GLY A 133 -5.38 -17.07 13.23
N LYS A 134 -6.10 -17.88 13.99
CA LYS A 134 -5.66 -19.23 14.35
C LYS A 134 -5.86 -20.23 13.21
N SER A 135 -6.87 -19.98 12.39
CA SER A 135 -7.21 -20.79 11.22
C SER A 135 -7.97 -19.95 10.20
N PRO A 136 -7.66 -20.09 8.90
CA PRO A 136 -8.46 -19.46 7.84
C PRO A 136 -9.91 -19.93 7.79
N ALA A 137 -10.23 -21.05 8.45
CA ALA A 137 -11.60 -21.57 8.60
C ALA A 137 -12.40 -20.87 9.71
N ASP A 138 -11.75 -20.08 10.56
CA ASP A 138 -12.43 -19.35 11.63
C ASP A 138 -13.38 -18.29 11.03
N ARG A 139 -14.53 -18.11 11.68
CA ARG A 139 -15.65 -17.26 11.21
C ARG A 139 -15.22 -15.87 10.72
N TYR A 140 -14.27 -15.24 11.38
CA TYR A 140 -13.81 -13.86 11.11
C TYR A 140 -12.36 -13.80 10.62
N SER A 141 -11.90 -14.87 9.99
CA SER A 141 -10.58 -14.95 9.35
C SER A 141 -10.72 -14.99 7.84
N VAL A 142 -9.70 -14.54 7.12
CA VAL A 142 -9.59 -14.69 5.66
C VAL A 142 -8.22 -15.23 5.31
N MET A 143 -8.17 -16.08 4.28
CA MET A 143 -6.93 -16.55 3.69
C MET A 143 -6.22 -15.39 3.00
N THR A 144 -4.92 -15.30 3.17
CA THR A 144 -4.09 -14.28 2.49
C THR A 144 -3.44 -14.81 1.23
N SER A 145 -3.15 -13.91 0.30
CA SER A 145 -2.34 -14.15 -0.89
C SER A 145 -1.22 -13.11 -0.95
N VAL A 146 -0.01 -13.54 -0.63
CA VAL A 146 1.17 -12.66 -0.70
C VAL A 146 1.44 -12.30 -2.15
N LYS A 147 1.70 -11.02 -2.45
CA LYS A 147 1.89 -10.52 -3.81
C LYS A 147 2.97 -9.43 -3.88
N HIS A 148 3.57 -9.19 -5.06
CA HIS A 148 3.47 -9.94 -6.32
C HIS A 148 4.76 -10.70 -6.55
N PHE A 149 4.70 -12.00 -6.63
CA PHE A 149 5.88 -12.87 -6.68
C PHE A 149 6.43 -12.97 -8.11
N ALA A 150 7.60 -12.34 -8.45
CA ALA A 150 8.45 -11.71 -7.48
C ALA A 150 9.08 -10.41 -8.02
N ALA A 151 9.55 -9.62 -7.08
CA ALA A 151 10.36 -8.41 -7.32
C ALA A 151 9.65 -7.31 -8.12
N TYR A 152 8.32 -7.24 -8.10
CA TYR A 152 7.55 -6.29 -8.89
C TYR A 152 7.84 -4.81 -8.53
N GLY A 153 8.22 -4.53 -7.28
CA GLY A 153 8.63 -3.19 -6.84
C GLY A 153 9.93 -2.68 -7.47
N ALA A 154 10.65 -3.51 -8.22
CA ALA A 154 11.91 -3.17 -8.87
C ALA A 154 11.79 -2.95 -10.39
N VAL A 155 10.59 -2.76 -10.91
CA VAL A 155 10.38 -2.50 -12.34
C VAL A 155 11.21 -1.31 -12.82
N GLU A 156 11.84 -1.47 -13.97
CA GLU A 156 12.73 -0.45 -14.53
C GLU A 156 12.01 0.89 -14.75
N GLY A 157 12.63 1.94 -14.23
CA GLY A 157 12.09 3.30 -14.32
C GLY A 157 10.83 3.55 -13.50
N GLY A 158 10.45 2.64 -12.59
CA GLY A 158 9.18 2.71 -11.86
C GLY A 158 7.97 2.61 -12.77
N LYS A 159 8.18 2.16 -14.02
CA LYS A 159 7.14 2.08 -15.03
C LYS A 159 6.34 0.80 -14.84
N GLU A 160 5.05 0.96 -14.61
CA GLU A 160 4.13 -0.17 -14.38
C GLU A 160 4.22 -1.23 -15.48
N TYR A 161 4.17 -2.50 -15.10
CA TYR A 161 4.24 -3.67 -15.99
C TYR A 161 5.59 -3.85 -16.71
N ASN A 162 6.61 -3.06 -16.37
CA ASN A 162 7.90 -3.14 -17.03
C ASN A 162 8.72 -4.33 -16.50
N THR A 163 9.87 -4.57 -17.11
CA THR A 163 10.78 -5.66 -16.76
C THR A 163 11.58 -5.37 -15.49
N VAL A 164 12.04 -6.44 -14.85
CA VAL A 164 12.99 -6.41 -13.73
C VAL A 164 14.24 -7.19 -14.13
N ASP A 165 15.40 -6.58 -13.92
CA ASP A 165 16.69 -7.22 -14.16
C ASP A 165 17.62 -6.93 -12.98
N MET A 166 18.11 -7.98 -12.33
CA MET A 166 19.01 -7.86 -11.19
C MET A 166 19.82 -9.13 -10.95
N SER A 167 20.94 -8.99 -10.24
CA SER A 167 21.72 -10.15 -9.80
C SER A 167 20.91 -11.03 -8.83
N SER A 168 21.18 -12.33 -8.83
CA SER A 168 20.60 -13.27 -7.85
C SER A 168 20.91 -12.85 -6.43
N GLN A 169 22.07 -12.28 -6.18
CA GLN A 169 22.50 -11.78 -4.88
C GLN A 169 21.55 -10.69 -4.37
N ARG A 170 21.27 -9.66 -5.20
CA ARG A 170 20.31 -8.61 -4.87
C ARG A 170 18.90 -9.15 -4.71
N LEU A 171 18.48 -10.05 -5.59
CA LEU A 171 17.18 -10.66 -5.54
C LEU A 171 16.92 -11.34 -4.19
N PHE A 172 17.81 -12.22 -3.76
CA PHE A 172 17.63 -13.00 -2.53
C PHE A 172 17.93 -12.21 -1.23
N ASN A 173 18.75 -11.17 -1.30
CA ASN A 173 18.99 -10.34 -0.12
C ASN A 173 17.91 -9.27 0.10
N ASP A 174 17.45 -8.62 -0.98
CA ASP A 174 16.64 -7.42 -0.87
C ASP A 174 15.15 -7.64 -1.15
N TYR A 175 14.81 -8.48 -2.14
CA TYR A 175 13.45 -8.57 -2.66
C TYR A 175 12.68 -9.84 -2.29
N MET A 176 13.37 -10.97 -2.13
CA MET A 176 12.73 -12.26 -1.82
C MET A 176 12.33 -12.46 -0.35
N PRO A 177 13.05 -11.92 0.65
CA PRO A 177 12.75 -12.21 2.05
C PRO A 177 11.33 -11.86 2.50
N PRO A 178 10.70 -10.75 2.07
CA PRO A 178 9.33 -10.44 2.49
C PRO A 178 8.30 -11.48 2.01
N TYR A 179 8.44 -12.01 0.80
CA TYR A 179 7.54 -13.09 0.33
C TYR A 179 7.71 -14.33 1.19
N LYS A 180 8.96 -14.73 1.43
CA LYS A 180 9.23 -15.90 2.28
C LYS A 180 8.66 -15.71 3.68
N ALA A 181 8.82 -14.54 4.30
CA ALA A 181 8.26 -14.24 5.62
C ALA A 181 6.73 -14.39 5.64
N GLY A 182 6.03 -13.88 4.62
CA GLY A 182 4.58 -14.03 4.51
C GLY A 182 4.14 -15.50 4.32
N LEU A 183 4.89 -16.27 3.54
CA LEU A 183 4.61 -17.70 3.34
C LEU A 183 4.92 -18.53 4.59
N ASP A 184 6.02 -18.26 5.27
CA ASP A 184 6.38 -18.90 6.55
C ASP A 184 5.36 -18.56 7.65
N ALA A 185 4.70 -17.40 7.55
CA ALA A 185 3.58 -17.03 8.43
C ALA A 185 2.29 -17.80 8.13
N GLY A 186 2.24 -18.57 7.05
CA GLY A 186 1.14 -19.45 6.70
C GLY A 186 0.21 -18.94 5.61
N SER A 187 0.60 -17.94 4.82
CA SER A 187 -0.21 -17.49 3.68
C SER A 187 -0.56 -18.67 2.76
N GLY A 188 -1.85 -18.85 2.47
CA GLY A 188 -2.33 -20.00 1.70
C GLY A 188 -2.24 -19.81 0.20
N ALA A 189 -1.91 -18.62 -0.27
CA ALA A 189 -1.74 -18.34 -1.69
C ALA A 189 -0.58 -17.37 -1.95
N VAL A 190 -0.11 -17.40 -3.18
CA VAL A 190 0.85 -16.46 -3.75
C VAL A 190 0.29 -15.97 -5.09
N MET A 191 0.26 -14.66 -5.30
CA MET A 191 -0.04 -14.09 -6.60
C MET A 191 1.25 -13.85 -7.38
N VAL A 192 1.31 -14.42 -8.57
CA VAL A 192 2.48 -14.32 -9.46
C VAL A 192 2.51 -12.93 -10.10
N ALA A 193 3.67 -12.32 -10.16
CA ALA A 193 3.83 -10.96 -10.67
C ALA A 193 3.60 -10.84 -12.19
N LEU A 194 3.23 -9.65 -12.64
CA LEU A 194 3.03 -9.33 -14.05
C LEU A 194 4.35 -9.08 -14.81
N ASN A 195 5.42 -8.73 -14.10
CA ASN A 195 6.70 -8.39 -14.70
C ASN A 195 7.49 -9.62 -15.18
N SER A 196 8.40 -9.39 -16.10
CA SER A 196 9.49 -10.34 -16.35
C SER A 196 10.60 -10.15 -15.33
N LEU A 197 11.26 -11.23 -14.95
CA LEU A 197 12.42 -11.26 -14.06
C LEU A 197 13.60 -11.88 -14.80
N ASN A 198 14.67 -11.10 -14.98
CA ASN A 198 15.87 -11.54 -15.67
C ASN A 198 15.58 -12.19 -17.05
N GLY A 199 14.66 -11.57 -17.80
CA GLY A 199 14.29 -11.98 -19.15
C GLY A 199 13.16 -12.99 -19.25
N THR A 200 12.62 -13.52 -18.13
CA THR A 200 11.52 -14.49 -18.14
C THR A 200 10.30 -13.91 -17.44
N PRO A 201 9.10 -13.86 -18.09
CA PRO A 201 7.88 -13.48 -17.39
C PRO A 201 7.62 -14.37 -16.19
N ALA A 202 7.32 -13.80 -15.03
CA ALA A 202 7.11 -14.57 -13.80
C ALA A 202 6.06 -15.68 -13.97
N THR A 203 5.00 -15.42 -14.73
CA THR A 203 3.92 -16.38 -15.04
C THR A 203 4.39 -17.60 -15.82
N SER A 204 5.55 -17.54 -16.47
CA SER A 204 6.17 -18.66 -17.22
C SER A 204 7.48 -19.16 -16.62
N ASP A 205 7.86 -18.64 -15.45
CA ASP A 205 9.16 -18.92 -14.84
C ASP A 205 9.12 -20.16 -13.93
N SER A 206 9.43 -21.32 -14.51
CA SER A 206 9.48 -22.60 -13.78
C SER A 206 10.53 -22.60 -12.67
N TRP A 207 11.67 -21.93 -12.85
CA TRP A 207 12.67 -21.80 -11.79
C TRP A 207 12.10 -21.08 -10.58
N LEU A 208 11.43 -19.94 -10.80
CA LEU A 208 10.83 -19.15 -9.73
C LEU A 208 9.70 -19.93 -9.02
N LEU A 209 8.78 -20.51 -9.79
CA LEU A 209 7.53 -21.09 -9.25
C LEU A 209 7.69 -22.54 -8.76
N LYS A 210 8.64 -23.30 -9.30
CA LYS A 210 8.89 -24.69 -8.88
C LYS A 210 10.14 -24.82 -8.04
N ASP A 211 11.31 -24.49 -8.60
CA ASP A 211 12.58 -24.76 -7.90
C ASP A 211 12.68 -23.91 -6.62
N VAL A 212 12.39 -22.61 -6.68
CA VAL A 212 12.45 -21.74 -5.51
C VAL A 212 11.22 -21.91 -4.62
N LEU A 213 10.02 -21.65 -5.15
CA LEU A 213 8.80 -21.57 -4.35
C LEU A 213 8.40 -22.94 -3.76
N ARG A 214 8.37 -24.01 -4.60
CA ARG A 214 7.90 -25.33 -4.19
C ARG A 214 8.99 -26.17 -3.56
N ASP A 215 10.12 -26.34 -4.25
CA ASP A 215 11.15 -27.31 -3.85
C ASP A 215 12.02 -26.75 -2.72
N GLU A 216 12.51 -25.52 -2.85
CA GLU A 216 13.38 -24.90 -1.83
C GLU A 216 12.57 -24.40 -0.63
N TRP A 217 11.49 -23.66 -0.86
CA TRP A 217 10.69 -23.06 0.22
C TRP A 217 9.57 -23.97 0.74
N GLY A 218 9.25 -25.05 0.04
CA GLY A 218 8.25 -26.02 0.46
C GLY A 218 6.80 -25.53 0.45
N PHE A 219 6.48 -24.48 -0.32
CA PHE A 219 5.14 -23.92 -0.39
C PHE A 219 4.11 -24.93 -0.92
N LYS A 220 2.96 -25.04 -0.25
CA LYS A 220 1.90 -26.03 -0.56
C LYS A 220 0.57 -25.39 -0.98
N GLY A 221 0.45 -24.06 -0.91
CA GLY A 221 -0.77 -23.33 -1.27
C GLY A 221 -0.94 -23.12 -2.78
N ILE A 222 -1.84 -22.21 -3.14
CA ILE A 222 -2.17 -21.88 -4.52
C ILE A 222 -1.16 -20.87 -5.08
N THR A 223 -0.68 -21.10 -6.29
CA THR A 223 -0.13 -20.04 -7.15
C THR A 223 -1.22 -19.55 -8.09
N VAL A 224 -1.62 -18.29 -7.93
CA VAL A 224 -2.62 -17.65 -8.79
C VAL A 224 -1.91 -16.66 -9.73
N SER A 225 -2.30 -16.62 -11.00
CA SER A 225 -1.82 -15.56 -11.89
C SER A 225 -2.37 -14.19 -11.44
N ASP A 226 -1.67 -13.12 -11.76
CA ASP A 226 -2.27 -11.80 -11.73
C ASP A 226 -3.30 -11.66 -12.86
N HIS A 227 -4.07 -10.56 -12.85
CA HIS A 227 -5.20 -10.31 -13.73
C HIS A 227 -4.80 -10.38 -15.20
N GLY A 228 -5.27 -11.41 -15.89
CA GLY A 228 -5.01 -11.62 -17.32
C GLY A 228 -3.56 -11.98 -17.68
N ALA A 229 -2.71 -12.28 -16.71
CA ALA A 229 -1.27 -12.48 -16.94
C ALA A 229 -0.94 -13.67 -17.85
N ILE A 230 -1.77 -14.71 -17.89
CA ILE A 230 -1.54 -15.86 -18.78
C ILE A 230 -1.65 -15.45 -20.23
N LYS A 231 -2.69 -14.70 -20.62
CA LYS A 231 -2.84 -14.20 -21.99
C LYS A 231 -1.72 -13.22 -22.39
N GLU A 232 -1.13 -12.53 -21.44
CA GLU A 232 -0.04 -11.58 -21.66
C GLU A 232 1.26 -12.26 -22.10
N LEU A 233 1.44 -13.58 -21.85
CA LEU A 233 2.59 -14.34 -22.31
C LEU A 233 2.76 -14.29 -23.84
N ILE A 234 1.67 -14.11 -24.59
CA ILE A 234 1.70 -13.90 -26.04
C ILE A 234 2.40 -12.57 -26.37
N LYS A 235 2.06 -11.52 -25.66
CA LYS A 235 2.68 -10.18 -25.83
C LYS A 235 4.13 -10.14 -25.35
N HIS A 236 4.46 -10.90 -24.31
CA HIS A 236 5.83 -11.11 -23.89
C HIS A 236 6.69 -11.86 -24.93
N GLY A 237 6.06 -12.52 -25.91
CA GLY A 237 6.75 -13.37 -26.90
C GLY A 237 7.18 -14.73 -26.35
N THR A 238 6.68 -15.11 -25.19
CA THR A 238 6.98 -16.39 -24.52
C THR A 238 6.05 -17.50 -25.01
N ALA A 239 4.85 -17.15 -25.44
CA ALA A 239 3.86 -18.07 -26.00
C ALA A 239 3.44 -17.65 -27.41
N ALA A 240 3.22 -18.63 -28.29
CA ALA A 240 2.83 -18.38 -29.68
C ALA A 240 1.37 -17.98 -29.84
N ASP A 241 0.49 -18.57 -29.02
CA ASP A 241 -0.97 -18.44 -29.09
C ASP A 241 -1.60 -18.73 -27.71
N PRO A 242 -2.93 -18.59 -27.55
CA PRO A 242 -3.60 -18.85 -26.27
C PRO A 242 -3.41 -20.27 -25.73
N GLU A 243 -3.38 -21.29 -26.59
CA GLU A 243 -3.18 -22.68 -26.18
C GLU A 243 -1.77 -22.88 -25.63
N ASP A 244 -0.80 -22.30 -26.30
CA ASP A 244 0.61 -22.34 -25.87
C ASP A 244 0.81 -21.54 -24.55
N ALA A 245 0.15 -20.39 -24.38
CA ALA A 245 0.19 -19.63 -23.14
C ALA A 245 -0.29 -20.45 -21.93
N VAL A 246 -1.40 -21.16 -22.08
CA VAL A 246 -1.93 -22.06 -21.04
C VAL A 246 -0.95 -23.18 -20.72
N ARG A 247 -0.40 -23.81 -21.75
CA ARG A 247 0.59 -24.89 -21.59
C ARG A 247 1.81 -24.42 -20.83
N VAL A 248 2.36 -23.28 -21.22
CA VAL A 248 3.57 -22.72 -20.59
C VAL A 248 3.29 -22.33 -19.14
N ALA A 249 2.20 -21.63 -18.85
CA ALA A 249 1.85 -21.18 -17.50
C ALA A 249 1.61 -22.37 -16.54
N LEU A 250 0.82 -23.36 -16.94
CA LEU A 250 0.54 -24.52 -16.11
C LEU A 250 1.82 -25.32 -15.84
N LYS A 251 2.64 -25.55 -16.87
CA LYS A 251 3.93 -26.25 -16.72
C LYS A 251 4.92 -25.47 -15.86
N ALA A 252 4.87 -24.15 -15.86
CA ALA A 252 5.69 -23.34 -14.98
C ALA A 252 5.25 -23.43 -13.52
N GLY A 253 3.99 -23.80 -13.24
CA GLY A 253 3.48 -23.98 -11.89
C GLY A 253 2.39 -23.01 -11.48
N VAL A 254 1.72 -22.33 -12.42
CA VAL A 254 0.55 -21.50 -12.13
C VAL A 254 -0.68 -22.40 -12.00
N ASP A 255 -1.22 -22.51 -10.78
CA ASP A 255 -2.35 -23.40 -10.48
C ASP A 255 -3.69 -22.81 -10.92
N MET A 256 -3.85 -21.50 -10.85
CA MET A 256 -5.13 -20.82 -11.04
C MET A 256 -4.97 -19.58 -11.92
N SER A 257 -5.81 -19.49 -12.95
CA SER A 257 -5.87 -18.33 -13.85
C SER A 257 -6.84 -17.28 -13.28
N MET A 258 -6.42 -16.01 -13.29
CA MET A 258 -7.27 -14.89 -12.89
C MET A 258 -7.77 -14.13 -14.13
N ALA A 259 -9.10 -14.11 -14.30
CA ALA A 259 -9.85 -13.22 -15.22
C ALA A 259 -9.59 -13.38 -16.72
N ASP A 260 -9.09 -14.52 -17.22
CA ASP A 260 -8.84 -14.68 -18.66
C ASP A 260 -9.54 -15.90 -19.33
N GLU A 261 -10.23 -16.73 -18.58
CA GLU A 261 -10.94 -17.94 -19.07
C GLU A 261 -10.05 -18.95 -19.83
N TYR A 262 -8.73 -18.73 -19.92
CA TYR A 262 -7.85 -19.54 -20.76
C TYR A 262 -7.75 -20.97 -20.27
N TYR A 263 -7.68 -21.20 -18.96
CA TYR A 263 -7.59 -22.57 -18.43
C TYR A 263 -8.84 -23.37 -18.74
N SER A 264 -10.03 -22.84 -18.50
CA SER A 264 -11.27 -23.55 -18.81
C SER A 264 -11.46 -23.82 -20.29
N LYS A 265 -10.99 -22.93 -21.15
CA LYS A 265 -11.15 -23.03 -22.59
C LYS A 265 -10.14 -23.98 -23.27
N TYR A 266 -8.87 -23.95 -22.87
CA TYR A 266 -7.81 -24.61 -23.62
C TYR A 266 -7.24 -25.88 -22.95
N LEU A 267 -7.33 -26.05 -21.63
CA LEU A 267 -6.83 -27.24 -20.95
C LEU A 267 -7.44 -28.55 -21.47
N PRO A 268 -8.75 -28.66 -21.73
CA PRO A 268 -9.31 -29.91 -22.26
C PRO A 268 -8.67 -30.36 -23.57
N GLY A 269 -8.39 -29.45 -24.49
CA GLY A 269 -7.70 -29.74 -25.76
C GLY A 269 -6.24 -30.14 -25.56
N LEU A 270 -5.53 -29.47 -24.66
CA LEU A 270 -4.14 -29.74 -24.32
C LEU A 270 -3.97 -31.14 -23.67
N ILE A 271 -4.89 -31.52 -22.80
CA ILE A 271 -4.90 -32.87 -22.20
C ILE A 271 -5.17 -33.93 -23.28
N LYS A 272 -6.20 -33.71 -24.10
CA LYS A 272 -6.54 -34.64 -25.19
C LYS A 272 -5.40 -34.87 -26.19
N SER A 273 -4.63 -33.81 -26.49
CA SER A 273 -3.47 -33.87 -27.38
C SER A 273 -2.19 -34.37 -26.71
N GLY A 274 -2.20 -34.59 -25.39
CA GLY A 274 -1.02 -35.01 -24.62
C GLY A 274 0.04 -33.90 -24.42
N LYS A 275 -0.26 -32.65 -24.77
CA LYS A 275 0.64 -31.51 -24.54
C LYS A 275 0.72 -31.10 -23.07
N VAL A 276 -0.33 -31.39 -22.31
CA VAL A 276 -0.41 -31.32 -20.86
C VAL A 276 -0.88 -32.67 -20.35
N THR A 277 -0.29 -33.17 -19.28
CA THR A 277 -0.67 -34.43 -18.66
C THR A 277 -1.76 -34.29 -17.61
N MET A 278 -2.54 -35.34 -17.35
CA MET A 278 -3.48 -35.36 -16.23
C MET A 278 -2.77 -35.13 -14.90
N ALA A 279 -1.55 -35.64 -14.73
CA ALA A 279 -0.79 -35.46 -13.49
C ALA A 279 -0.47 -33.97 -13.22
N GLU A 280 -0.14 -33.20 -14.24
CA GLU A 280 0.09 -31.75 -14.12
C GLU A 280 -1.20 -30.99 -13.75
N LEU A 281 -2.33 -31.37 -14.34
CA LEU A 281 -3.64 -30.81 -14.00
C LEU A 281 -4.08 -31.20 -12.57
N ASP A 282 -3.90 -32.48 -12.21
CA ASP A 282 -4.26 -32.99 -10.87
C ASP A 282 -3.45 -32.31 -9.77
N ASP A 283 -2.18 -31.99 -10.04
CA ASP A 283 -1.32 -31.29 -9.09
C ASP A 283 -1.84 -29.87 -8.83
N ALA A 284 -2.10 -29.10 -9.87
CA ALA A 284 -2.69 -27.75 -9.74
C ALA A 284 -4.07 -27.79 -9.06
N THR A 285 -4.92 -28.73 -9.45
CA THR A 285 -6.24 -28.91 -8.85
C THR A 285 -6.14 -29.26 -7.36
N ARG A 286 -5.19 -30.09 -6.98
CA ARG A 286 -4.98 -30.48 -5.58
C ARG A 286 -4.60 -29.28 -4.72
N HIS A 287 -3.75 -28.37 -5.20
CA HIS A 287 -3.42 -27.16 -4.47
C HIS A 287 -4.67 -26.30 -4.21
N VAL A 288 -5.53 -26.11 -5.21
CA VAL A 288 -6.79 -25.36 -5.06
C VAL A 288 -7.74 -26.05 -4.07
N LEU A 289 -7.92 -27.37 -4.18
CA LEU A 289 -8.80 -28.13 -3.30
C LEU A 289 -8.32 -28.14 -1.84
N ASN A 290 -7.01 -28.27 -1.63
CA ASN A 290 -6.43 -28.20 -0.29
C ASN A 290 -6.68 -26.85 0.37
N VAL A 291 -6.50 -25.75 -0.35
CA VAL A 291 -6.78 -24.40 0.18
C VAL A 291 -8.27 -24.22 0.48
N LYS A 292 -9.17 -24.72 -0.36
CA LYS A 292 -10.61 -24.74 -0.05
C LYS A 292 -10.93 -25.56 1.21
N TYR A 293 -10.22 -26.66 1.41
CA TYR A 293 -10.33 -27.47 2.62
C TYR A 293 -9.85 -26.68 3.86
N ASP A 294 -8.69 -26.02 3.76
CA ASP A 294 -8.12 -25.23 4.86
C ASP A 294 -9.01 -24.04 5.23
N MET A 295 -9.75 -23.47 4.27
CA MET A 295 -10.78 -22.45 4.51
C MET A 295 -12.07 -23.01 5.16
N GLY A 296 -12.18 -24.35 5.35
CA GLY A 296 -13.36 -24.99 5.92
C GLY A 296 -14.58 -25.07 4.99
N LEU A 297 -14.44 -24.76 3.71
CA LEU A 297 -15.55 -24.66 2.76
C LEU A 297 -16.28 -25.98 2.52
N PHE A 298 -15.61 -27.13 2.64
CA PHE A 298 -16.24 -28.44 2.51
C PHE A 298 -17.06 -28.82 3.73
N ASN A 299 -16.80 -28.23 4.90
CA ASN A 299 -17.58 -28.42 6.10
C ASN A 299 -18.82 -27.52 6.13
N ASP A 300 -18.62 -26.23 5.77
CA ASP A 300 -19.68 -25.24 5.65
C ASP A 300 -19.34 -24.19 4.59
N PRO A 301 -19.95 -24.26 3.40
CA PRO A 301 -19.72 -23.28 2.33
C PRO A 301 -20.06 -21.83 2.70
N TYR A 302 -20.80 -21.62 3.76
CA TYR A 302 -21.31 -20.32 4.21
C TYR A 302 -20.71 -19.84 5.53
N SER A 303 -19.69 -20.54 6.04
CA SER A 303 -19.12 -20.30 7.38
C SER A 303 -18.70 -18.85 7.65
N HIS A 304 -18.23 -18.15 6.62
CA HIS A 304 -17.79 -16.75 6.72
C HIS A 304 -18.93 -15.74 6.48
N LEU A 305 -19.99 -16.17 5.81
CA LEU A 305 -21.05 -15.28 5.37
C LEU A 305 -21.94 -14.82 6.54
N GLY A 306 -22.03 -13.53 6.75
CA GLY A 306 -22.91 -12.89 7.71
C GLY A 306 -24.40 -13.05 7.41
N PRO A 307 -25.29 -12.50 8.24
CA PRO A 307 -26.73 -12.50 8.00
C PRO A 307 -27.07 -11.83 6.68
N LYS A 308 -28.26 -12.12 6.13
CA LYS A 308 -28.68 -11.65 4.80
C LYS A 308 -28.68 -10.12 4.66
N GLU A 309 -29.03 -9.42 5.74
CA GLU A 309 -29.06 -7.97 5.81
C GLU A 309 -27.76 -7.50 6.47
N SER A 310 -27.03 -6.65 5.77
CA SER A 310 -25.91 -5.94 6.37
C SER A 310 -26.46 -4.75 7.16
N ASP A 311 -26.09 -4.66 8.44
CA ASP A 311 -26.29 -3.41 9.16
C ASP A 311 -25.49 -2.28 8.49
N PRO A 312 -26.05 -1.07 8.37
CA PRO A 312 -25.29 0.09 7.94
C PRO A 312 -24.05 0.28 8.81
N VAL A 313 -22.94 0.63 8.18
CA VAL A 313 -21.59 0.68 8.78
C VAL A 313 -21.50 1.51 10.08
N ASP A 314 -22.43 2.43 10.34
CA ASP A 314 -22.37 3.34 11.49
C ASP A 314 -23.36 3.04 12.61
N THR A 315 -24.11 1.96 12.53
CA THR A 315 -25.25 1.75 13.44
C THR A 315 -24.96 0.84 14.61
N ASN A 316 -23.94 0.01 14.57
CA ASN A 316 -23.64 -0.93 15.63
C ASN A 316 -22.34 -0.60 16.39
N ALA A 317 -22.19 -1.21 17.57
CA ALA A 317 -21.04 -0.97 18.44
C ALA A 317 -19.71 -1.41 17.80
N GLU A 318 -19.74 -2.45 16.96
CA GLU A 318 -18.56 -2.99 16.27
C GLU A 318 -18.02 -1.97 15.24
N SER A 319 -18.87 -1.42 14.38
CA SER A 319 -18.47 -0.38 13.42
C SER A 319 -17.88 0.86 14.09
N ARG A 320 -18.47 1.28 15.22
CA ARG A 320 -17.91 2.41 15.98
C ARG A 320 -16.54 2.10 16.57
N LEU A 321 -16.33 0.87 17.03
CA LEU A 321 -15.02 0.42 17.51
C LEU A 321 -14.00 0.42 16.38
N HIS A 322 -14.33 -0.14 15.23
CA HIS A 322 -13.44 -0.18 14.06
C HIS A 322 -13.04 1.22 13.59
N ARG A 323 -14.00 2.17 13.57
CA ARG A 323 -13.70 3.57 13.23
C ARG A 323 -12.77 4.22 14.25
N LYS A 324 -12.96 3.96 15.53
CA LYS A 324 -12.04 4.43 16.58
C LYS A 324 -10.63 3.89 16.36
N GLU A 325 -10.50 2.59 16.11
CA GLU A 325 -9.21 1.94 15.82
C GLU A 325 -8.57 2.51 14.54
N ALA A 326 -9.38 2.79 13.50
CA ALA A 326 -8.88 3.42 12.27
C ALA A 326 -8.31 4.82 12.52
N ARG A 327 -8.95 5.63 13.38
CA ARG A 327 -8.42 6.93 13.80
C ARG A 327 -7.10 6.79 14.58
N GLU A 328 -7.03 5.84 15.49
CA GLU A 328 -5.82 5.58 16.28
C GLU A 328 -4.63 5.17 15.39
N VAL A 329 -4.84 4.25 14.46
CA VAL A 329 -3.81 3.84 13.48
C VAL A 329 -3.43 5.00 12.55
N ALA A 330 -4.41 5.78 12.08
CA ALA A 330 -4.15 6.89 11.17
C ALA A 330 -3.27 7.97 11.81
N ARG A 331 -3.51 8.35 13.05
CA ARG A 331 -2.68 9.36 13.72
C ARG A 331 -1.25 8.87 14.00
N GLU A 332 -1.04 7.57 14.22
CA GLU A 332 0.29 6.96 14.33
C GLU A 332 1.04 6.93 12.98
N SER A 333 0.31 6.99 11.88
CA SER A 333 0.86 6.93 10.51
C SER A 333 1.32 8.29 9.99
N VAL A 334 0.97 9.39 10.65
CA VAL A 334 1.37 10.74 10.25
C VAL A 334 2.82 11.01 10.60
N VAL A 335 3.57 11.56 9.63
CA VAL A 335 4.99 11.91 9.81
C VAL A 335 5.16 13.42 9.79
N LEU A 336 5.70 13.99 10.86
CA LEU A 336 6.08 15.40 10.91
C LEU A 336 7.45 15.58 10.22
N LEU A 337 7.44 16.15 9.02
CA LEU A 337 8.65 16.34 8.21
C LEU A 337 9.39 17.64 8.55
N LYS A 338 8.66 18.68 8.92
CA LYS A 338 9.21 20.00 9.24
C LYS A 338 8.34 20.72 10.26
N ASN A 339 8.96 21.46 11.18
CA ASN A 339 8.24 22.27 12.16
C ASN A 339 9.12 23.46 12.61
N ARG A 340 9.17 24.49 11.77
CA ARG A 340 9.95 25.70 12.04
C ARG A 340 9.25 26.54 13.09
N LEU A 341 10.02 27.05 14.06
CA LEU A 341 9.56 27.94 15.13
C LEU A 341 8.36 27.39 15.92
N GLU A 342 8.27 26.08 16.06
CA GLU A 342 7.16 25.41 16.75
C GLU A 342 5.79 25.86 16.21
N THR A 343 5.67 25.98 14.87
CA THR A 343 4.41 26.33 14.20
C THR A 343 3.29 25.35 14.55
N LEU A 344 3.63 24.08 14.67
CA LEU A 344 2.75 23.04 15.19
C LEU A 344 3.13 22.66 16.64
N PRO A 345 2.20 22.27 17.49
CA PRO A 345 0.76 22.15 17.23
C PRO A 345 0.06 23.51 17.17
N LEU A 346 -1.04 23.55 16.40
CA LEU A 346 -1.92 24.74 16.32
C LEU A 346 -2.75 24.92 17.60
N LYS A 347 -3.20 26.15 17.82
CA LYS A 347 -4.20 26.46 18.85
C LYS A 347 -5.61 26.26 18.29
N LYS A 348 -6.52 25.77 19.10
CA LYS A 348 -7.96 25.66 18.79
C LYS A 348 -8.68 27.01 18.99
N SER A 349 -8.08 28.11 18.53
CA SER A 349 -8.59 29.49 18.70
C SER A 349 -8.15 30.39 17.56
N GLY A 350 -8.74 31.55 17.44
CA GLY A 350 -8.44 32.50 16.36
C GLY A 350 -9.07 32.10 15.03
N THR A 351 -8.42 32.44 13.94
CA THR A 351 -8.91 32.16 12.58
C THR A 351 -7.90 31.30 11.84
N ILE A 352 -8.37 30.20 11.28
CA ILE A 352 -7.56 29.24 10.50
C ILE A 352 -8.11 29.20 9.08
N ALA A 353 -7.27 29.48 8.09
CA ALA A 353 -7.60 29.24 6.69
C ALA A 353 -7.23 27.80 6.31
N VAL A 354 -8.21 27.03 5.88
CA VAL A 354 -8.03 25.68 5.37
C VAL A 354 -8.24 25.72 3.87
N VAL A 355 -7.20 25.46 3.10
CA VAL A 355 -7.21 25.63 1.65
C VAL A 355 -6.62 24.40 0.96
N GLY A 356 -6.83 24.32 -0.33
CA GLY A 356 -6.27 23.25 -1.16
C GLY A 356 -7.33 22.30 -1.73
N PRO A 357 -7.02 21.65 -2.86
CA PRO A 357 -7.97 20.78 -3.56
C PRO A 357 -8.32 19.51 -2.81
N LEU A 358 -7.50 19.10 -1.84
CA LEU A 358 -7.67 17.89 -1.06
C LEU A 358 -8.25 18.13 0.34
N ALA A 359 -8.49 19.39 0.71
CA ALA A 359 -9.00 19.74 2.04
C ALA A 359 -10.38 19.13 2.34
N ASP A 360 -11.25 19.06 1.34
CA ASP A 360 -12.62 18.55 1.48
C ASP A 360 -12.91 17.37 0.52
N SER A 361 -11.92 16.52 0.30
CA SER A 361 -12.05 15.34 -0.56
C SER A 361 -12.35 14.08 0.26
N GLN A 362 -13.59 13.62 0.21
CA GLN A 362 -14.01 12.37 0.85
C GLN A 362 -13.46 11.12 0.16
N ARG A 363 -13.27 11.19 -1.16
CA ARG A 363 -12.78 10.08 -1.95
C ARG A 363 -11.27 9.90 -1.78
N ASP A 364 -10.50 10.96 -1.94
CA ASP A 364 -9.04 10.85 -1.94
C ASP A 364 -8.47 10.50 -0.57
N VAL A 365 -9.09 10.94 0.53
CA VAL A 365 -8.62 10.60 1.87
C VAL A 365 -8.59 9.10 2.15
N MET A 366 -9.43 8.32 1.47
CA MET A 366 -9.44 6.86 1.62
C MET A 366 -8.26 6.17 0.90
N GLY A 367 -7.74 6.78 -0.15
CA GLY A 367 -6.70 6.17 -0.98
C GLY A 367 -7.22 5.13 -1.97
N SER A 368 -6.31 4.59 -2.76
CA SER A 368 -6.58 3.49 -3.70
C SER A 368 -6.74 2.15 -2.97
N TRP A 369 -7.40 1.19 -3.62
CA TRP A 369 -7.68 -0.14 -3.03
C TRP A 369 -8.47 -0.07 -1.72
N SER A 370 -9.46 0.81 -1.66
CA SER A 370 -10.31 1.03 -0.48
C SER A 370 -11.45 0.00 -0.33
N ALA A 371 -11.39 -1.11 -1.06
CA ALA A 371 -12.31 -2.24 -1.01
C ALA A 371 -13.80 -1.81 -1.01
N ALA A 372 -14.57 -2.16 0.02
CA ALA A 372 -15.97 -1.79 0.17
C ALA A 372 -16.19 -0.45 0.93
N GLY A 373 -15.12 0.34 1.12
CA GLY A 373 -15.22 1.67 1.72
C GLY A 373 -16.10 2.61 0.90
N VAL A 374 -16.87 3.44 1.58
CA VAL A 374 -17.81 4.38 0.96
C VAL A 374 -17.37 5.81 1.22
N ALA A 375 -17.11 6.57 0.16
CA ALA A 375 -16.53 7.92 0.24
C ALA A 375 -17.29 8.87 1.18
N ASN A 376 -18.64 8.86 1.13
CA ASN A 376 -19.45 9.74 1.96
C ASN A 376 -19.42 9.42 3.46
N GLN A 377 -18.79 8.32 3.86
CA GLN A 377 -18.57 7.96 5.27
C GLN A 377 -17.20 8.38 5.78
N SER A 378 -16.32 8.85 4.91
CA SER A 378 -15.00 9.32 5.28
C SER A 378 -15.08 10.75 5.86
N VAL A 379 -14.18 11.03 6.79
CA VAL A 379 -14.01 12.35 7.37
C VAL A 379 -12.92 13.09 6.62
N THR A 380 -13.25 14.20 5.97
CA THR A 380 -12.29 15.06 5.27
C THR A 380 -11.39 15.82 6.25
N VAL A 381 -10.26 16.32 5.78
CA VAL A 381 -9.37 17.14 6.62
C VAL A 381 -10.11 18.38 7.12
N LEU A 382 -10.88 19.05 6.25
CA LEU A 382 -11.71 20.20 6.63
C LEU A 382 -12.71 19.84 7.74
N ALA A 383 -13.45 18.75 7.57
CA ALA A 383 -14.41 18.28 8.58
C ALA A 383 -13.71 17.91 9.90
N GLY A 384 -12.58 17.24 9.84
CA GLY A 384 -11.78 16.89 11.02
C GLY A 384 -11.29 18.11 11.80
N ILE A 385 -10.82 19.14 11.09
CA ILE A 385 -10.43 20.42 11.72
C ILE A 385 -11.64 21.10 12.35
N GLN A 386 -12.77 21.17 11.65
CA GLN A 386 -14.02 21.73 12.19
C GLN A 386 -14.48 20.98 13.44
N ASN A 387 -14.44 19.65 13.44
CA ASN A 387 -14.78 18.83 14.60
C ASN A 387 -13.85 19.11 15.79
N ALA A 388 -12.56 19.28 15.55
CA ALA A 388 -11.57 19.49 16.60
C ALA A 388 -11.68 20.87 17.26
N VAL A 389 -12.00 21.92 16.50
CA VAL A 389 -12.06 23.30 17.03
C VAL A 389 -13.44 23.68 17.55
N GLY A 390 -14.51 23.03 17.07
CA GLY A 390 -15.89 23.41 17.43
C GLY A 390 -16.12 24.91 17.23
N ASP A 391 -16.60 25.57 18.26
CA ASP A 391 -16.81 27.03 18.28
C ASP A 391 -15.57 27.82 18.73
N GLY A 392 -14.47 27.14 19.03
CA GLY A 392 -13.25 27.76 19.58
C GLY A 392 -12.42 28.54 18.56
N ALA A 393 -12.54 28.24 17.26
CA ALA A 393 -11.83 28.91 16.19
C ALA A 393 -12.74 29.14 14.98
N LYS A 394 -12.46 30.20 14.23
CA LYS A 394 -13.12 30.46 12.95
C LYS A 394 -12.34 29.75 11.81
N ILE A 395 -13.05 28.96 11.02
CA ILE A 395 -12.48 28.29 9.85
C ILE A 395 -12.93 29.02 8.59
N LEU A 396 -11.95 29.39 7.76
CA LEU A 396 -12.18 29.94 6.42
C LEU A 396 -11.71 28.89 5.41
N TYR A 397 -12.59 28.48 4.52
CA TYR A 397 -12.28 27.48 3.50
C TYR A 397 -12.25 28.08 2.12
N ALA A 398 -11.27 27.65 1.31
CA ALA A 398 -11.22 27.88 -0.11
C ALA A 398 -10.52 26.71 -0.80
N LYS A 399 -11.04 26.24 -1.93
CA LYS A 399 -10.41 25.18 -2.71
C LYS A 399 -9.01 25.57 -3.22
N GLY A 400 -8.85 26.76 -3.72
CA GLY A 400 -7.59 27.39 -4.09
C GLY A 400 -6.95 26.90 -5.38
N ALA A 401 -7.10 25.64 -5.72
CA ALA A 401 -6.59 25.03 -6.95
C ALA A 401 -7.38 23.78 -7.31
N ASN A 402 -7.29 23.36 -8.57
CA ASN A 402 -7.58 21.98 -8.93
C ASN A 402 -6.41 21.07 -8.53
N ILE A 403 -6.65 19.78 -8.43
CA ILE A 403 -5.58 18.78 -8.20
C ILE A 403 -4.52 18.91 -9.29
N THR A 404 -4.96 18.98 -10.54
CA THR A 404 -4.13 19.32 -11.71
C THR A 404 -4.99 20.04 -12.74
N ASN A 405 -4.37 20.90 -13.56
CA ASN A 405 -4.99 21.51 -14.73
C ASN A 405 -4.54 20.83 -16.04
N ASP A 406 -3.73 19.79 -15.94
CA ASP A 406 -3.29 19.00 -17.08
C ASP A 406 -4.46 18.11 -17.54
N LYS A 407 -4.98 18.45 -18.73
CA LYS A 407 -6.17 17.78 -19.28
C LYS A 407 -5.91 16.29 -19.55
N ASP A 408 -4.74 15.93 -20.03
CA ASP A 408 -4.41 14.55 -20.35
C ASP A 408 -4.37 13.68 -19.08
N ILE A 409 -3.87 14.23 -17.98
CA ILE A 409 -3.89 13.56 -16.67
C ILE A 409 -5.33 13.44 -16.16
N VAL A 410 -6.14 14.49 -16.26
CA VAL A 410 -7.55 14.46 -15.84
C VAL A 410 -8.34 13.44 -16.65
N ASP A 411 -8.18 13.44 -17.98
CA ASP A 411 -8.86 12.47 -18.86
C ASP A 411 -8.44 11.03 -18.51
N PHE A 412 -7.16 10.79 -18.22
CA PHE A 412 -6.69 9.49 -17.80
C PHE A 412 -7.30 9.05 -16.45
N LEU A 413 -7.32 9.93 -15.46
CA LEU A 413 -7.89 9.62 -14.14
C LEU A 413 -9.40 9.39 -14.20
N ASN A 414 -10.09 9.98 -15.18
CA ASN A 414 -11.53 9.90 -15.36
C ASN A 414 -11.98 8.83 -16.38
N LEU A 415 -11.08 7.93 -16.83
CA LEU A 415 -11.41 6.93 -17.87
C LEU A 415 -12.60 6.04 -17.54
N TYR A 416 -12.80 5.68 -16.29
CA TYR A 416 -13.86 4.75 -15.86
C TYR A 416 -14.92 5.40 -14.99
N GLU A 417 -14.62 6.51 -14.35
CA GLU A 417 -15.51 7.27 -13.48
C GLU A 417 -14.98 8.71 -13.33
N GLU A 418 -15.84 9.65 -12.95
CA GLU A 418 -15.40 11.02 -12.69
C GLU A 418 -14.67 11.09 -11.34
N ALA A 419 -13.36 10.82 -11.38
CA ALA A 419 -12.49 10.81 -10.20
C ALA A 419 -12.01 12.22 -9.81
N VAL A 420 -11.75 13.07 -10.80
CA VAL A 420 -11.24 14.44 -10.63
C VAL A 420 -12.13 15.41 -11.37
N LYS A 421 -12.64 16.41 -10.66
CA LYS A 421 -13.45 17.49 -11.22
C LYS A 421 -12.60 18.74 -11.41
N ILE A 422 -12.67 19.32 -12.59
CA ILE A 422 -12.11 20.63 -12.87
C ILE A 422 -13.13 21.70 -12.48
N ASP A 423 -12.74 22.60 -11.60
CA ASP A 423 -13.55 23.78 -11.26
C ASP A 423 -13.57 24.72 -12.47
N PRO A 424 -14.75 25.24 -12.89
CA PRO A 424 -14.87 26.10 -14.05
C PRO A 424 -14.25 27.49 -13.88
N ARG A 425 -13.94 27.89 -12.66
CA ARG A 425 -13.26 29.18 -12.40
C ARG A 425 -11.83 29.17 -12.93
N SER A 426 -11.30 30.34 -13.27
CA SER A 426 -9.89 30.44 -13.66
C SER A 426 -8.96 30.07 -12.50
N PRO A 427 -7.79 29.49 -12.77
CA PRO A 427 -6.81 29.20 -11.72
C PRO A 427 -6.49 30.41 -10.85
N GLN A 428 -6.38 31.61 -11.45
CA GLN A 428 -6.09 32.84 -10.71
C GLN A 428 -7.24 33.24 -9.76
N ALA A 429 -8.50 33.11 -10.19
CA ALA A 429 -9.65 33.41 -9.34
C ALA A 429 -9.69 32.49 -8.10
N MET A 430 -9.34 31.21 -8.28
CA MET A 430 -9.27 30.26 -7.17
C MET A 430 -8.15 30.59 -6.20
N ILE A 431 -6.97 30.97 -6.71
CA ILE A 431 -5.83 31.41 -5.90
C ILE A 431 -6.20 32.69 -5.13
N ASP A 432 -6.82 33.68 -5.79
CA ASP A 432 -7.22 34.94 -5.17
C ASP A 432 -8.18 34.73 -4.00
N GLU A 433 -9.15 33.84 -4.12
CA GLU A 433 -10.06 33.46 -3.04
C GLU A 433 -9.29 32.85 -1.85
N ALA A 434 -8.37 31.94 -2.10
CA ALA A 434 -7.54 31.33 -1.06
C ALA A 434 -6.61 32.36 -0.39
N VAL A 435 -6.03 33.27 -1.14
CA VAL A 435 -5.22 34.37 -0.61
C VAL A 435 -6.04 35.31 0.26
N GLN A 436 -7.28 35.63 -0.12
CA GLN A 436 -8.17 36.44 0.71
C GLN A 436 -8.48 35.75 2.04
N ALA A 437 -8.76 34.45 2.03
CA ALA A 437 -8.94 33.67 3.26
C ALA A 437 -7.65 33.68 4.12
N ALA A 438 -6.49 33.48 3.50
CA ALA A 438 -5.19 33.50 4.19
C ALA A 438 -4.90 34.84 4.87
N LYS A 439 -5.17 35.96 4.20
CA LYS A 439 -4.96 37.31 4.76
C LYS A 439 -5.79 37.61 5.99
N GLN A 440 -6.97 36.99 6.12
CA GLN A 440 -7.85 37.12 7.26
C GLN A 440 -7.54 36.11 8.38
N ALA A 441 -6.67 35.17 8.16
CA ALA A 441 -6.33 34.12 9.10
C ALA A 441 -5.06 34.42 9.89
N ASP A 442 -4.93 33.73 11.03
CA ASP A 442 -3.70 33.72 11.83
C ASP A 442 -2.69 32.68 11.31
N VAL A 443 -3.20 31.61 10.71
CA VAL A 443 -2.41 30.50 10.13
C VAL A 443 -3.15 29.91 8.94
N VAL A 444 -2.37 29.41 7.98
CA VAL A 444 -2.87 28.74 6.76
C VAL A 444 -2.50 27.26 6.81
N VAL A 445 -3.50 26.41 6.65
CA VAL A 445 -3.33 24.95 6.46
C VAL A 445 -3.71 24.64 5.02
N ALA A 446 -2.73 24.25 4.21
CA ALA A 446 -2.93 23.88 2.82
C ALA A 446 -2.86 22.35 2.67
N VAL A 447 -3.94 21.74 2.21
CA VAL A 447 -4.04 20.29 1.98
C VAL A 447 -3.83 20.03 0.50
N VAL A 448 -2.69 19.45 0.18
CA VAL A 448 -2.16 19.33 -1.18
C VAL A 448 -1.55 17.95 -1.43
N GLY A 449 -1.29 17.61 -2.67
CA GLY A 449 -0.65 16.36 -3.05
C GLY A 449 -1.28 15.71 -4.27
N GLU A 450 -1.59 14.42 -4.14
CA GLU A 450 -2.13 13.59 -5.21
C GLU A 450 -3.59 13.23 -4.98
N SER A 451 -4.37 13.11 -6.07
CA SER A 451 -5.58 12.28 -6.05
C SER A 451 -5.21 10.81 -5.83
N GLN A 452 -6.10 10.02 -5.23
CA GLN A 452 -5.84 8.59 -5.01
C GLN A 452 -5.48 7.84 -6.30
N GLY A 453 -6.09 8.18 -7.43
CA GLY A 453 -5.81 7.57 -8.72
C GLY A 453 -4.42 7.89 -9.29
N MET A 454 -3.73 8.89 -8.75
CA MET A 454 -2.35 9.22 -9.16
C MET A 454 -1.30 8.32 -8.50
N ALA A 455 -1.65 7.58 -7.46
CA ALA A 455 -0.79 6.65 -6.74
C ALA A 455 -1.49 5.29 -6.62
N HIS A 456 -1.60 4.61 -7.73
CA HIS A 456 -2.38 3.39 -7.94
C HIS A 456 -1.68 2.50 -8.97
N GLU A 457 -2.22 1.31 -9.22
CA GLU A 457 -1.86 0.52 -10.39
C GLU A 457 -2.02 1.34 -11.68
N ALA A 458 -1.15 1.12 -12.65
CA ALA A 458 -1.07 1.86 -13.91
C ALA A 458 -0.85 3.38 -13.77
N SER A 459 -0.37 3.85 -12.62
CA SER A 459 -0.21 5.28 -12.32
C SER A 459 1.24 5.66 -12.05
N SER A 460 2.15 5.19 -12.88
CA SER A 460 3.56 5.60 -12.85
C SER A 460 3.72 7.04 -13.31
N ARG A 461 4.54 7.82 -12.60
CA ARG A 461 4.78 9.23 -12.86
C ARG A 461 6.26 9.49 -13.11
N THR A 462 6.60 10.24 -14.17
CA THR A 462 7.95 10.73 -14.42
C THR A 462 8.26 12.00 -13.63
N ASN A 463 7.26 12.87 -13.46
CA ASN A 463 7.35 14.03 -12.59
C ASN A 463 6.64 13.73 -11.28
N ILE A 464 7.41 13.62 -10.21
CA ILE A 464 6.92 13.31 -8.85
C ILE A 464 6.86 14.56 -7.95
N THR A 465 6.80 15.75 -8.52
CA THR A 465 6.47 16.96 -7.76
C THR A 465 4.97 17.04 -7.48
N ILE A 466 4.59 17.88 -6.53
CA ILE A 466 3.19 18.33 -6.40
C ILE A 466 2.76 18.95 -7.74
N PRO A 467 1.57 18.69 -8.27
CA PRO A 467 1.10 19.28 -9.51
C PRO A 467 1.20 20.80 -9.52
N GLN A 468 1.54 21.38 -10.68
CA GLN A 468 1.91 22.81 -10.79
C GLN A 468 0.79 23.76 -10.32
N SER A 469 -0.48 23.42 -10.56
CA SER A 469 -1.61 24.23 -10.08
C SER A 469 -1.59 24.43 -8.56
N GLN A 470 -1.21 23.40 -7.82
CA GLN A 470 -1.08 23.45 -6.37
C GLN A 470 0.20 24.15 -5.93
N ARG A 471 1.30 24.00 -6.66
CA ARG A 471 2.55 24.71 -6.39
C ARG A 471 2.39 26.21 -6.56
N ASP A 472 1.60 26.66 -7.54
CA ASP A 472 1.25 28.06 -7.74
C ASP A 472 0.45 28.60 -6.55
N LEU A 473 -0.50 27.83 -6.05
CA LEU A 473 -1.25 28.15 -4.83
C LEU A 473 -0.31 28.29 -3.62
N ILE A 474 0.58 27.33 -3.39
CA ILE A 474 1.53 27.36 -2.26
C ILE A 474 2.40 28.61 -2.32
N THR A 475 2.89 28.95 -3.50
CA THR A 475 3.71 30.17 -3.71
C THR A 475 2.92 31.44 -3.37
N ALA A 476 1.66 31.53 -3.80
CA ALA A 476 0.79 32.67 -3.49
C ALA A 476 0.46 32.76 -1.98
N LEU A 477 0.24 31.64 -1.33
CA LEU A 477 0.00 31.58 0.13
C LEU A 477 1.25 32.02 0.90
N LYS A 478 2.43 31.58 0.51
CA LYS A 478 3.70 32.01 1.13
C LYS A 478 3.91 33.50 1.04
N ALA A 479 3.52 34.10 -0.09
CA ALA A 479 3.63 35.54 -0.32
C ALA A 479 2.76 36.39 0.62
N THR A 480 1.75 35.82 1.28
CA THR A 480 0.93 36.52 2.30
C THR A 480 1.69 36.81 3.60
N GLY A 481 2.82 36.15 3.82
CA GLY A 481 3.61 36.25 5.05
C GLY A 481 2.99 35.55 6.27
N LYS A 482 1.88 34.86 6.10
CA LYS A 482 1.24 34.08 7.19
C LYS A 482 1.99 32.78 7.41
N PRO A 483 2.00 32.25 8.65
CA PRO A 483 2.48 30.88 8.90
C PRO A 483 1.77 29.88 7.99
N LEU A 484 2.54 29.04 7.31
CA LEU A 484 2.04 28.09 6.32
C LEU A 484 2.35 26.66 6.74
N VAL A 485 1.30 25.88 6.96
CA VAL A 485 1.36 24.44 7.24
C VAL A 485 0.91 23.69 5.99
N LEU A 486 1.73 22.77 5.47
CA LEU A 486 1.33 21.84 4.43
C LEU A 486 0.90 20.52 5.04
N VAL A 487 -0.29 20.08 4.69
CA VAL A 487 -0.79 18.71 4.93
C VAL A 487 -0.72 17.99 3.60
N LEU A 488 0.23 17.05 3.50
CA LEU A 488 0.46 16.29 2.27
C LEU A 488 -0.40 15.03 2.25
N MET A 489 -1.18 14.87 1.20
CA MET A 489 -2.00 13.69 0.92
C MET A 489 -1.51 13.08 -0.39
N ASN A 490 -0.81 11.96 -0.32
CA ASN A 490 -0.18 11.29 -1.47
C ASN A 490 0.14 9.83 -1.16
N GLY A 491 0.42 9.05 -2.18
CA GLY A 491 0.72 7.62 -2.07
C GLY A 491 2.13 7.23 -2.49
N ARG A 492 3.02 8.20 -2.65
CA ARG A 492 4.44 8.04 -2.98
C ARG A 492 5.27 9.13 -2.35
N PRO A 493 6.57 8.95 -2.14
CA PRO A 493 7.47 10.06 -1.86
C PRO A 493 7.46 11.08 -3.01
N LEU A 494 7.16 12.33 -2.70
CA LEU A 494 7.22 13.43 -3.65
C LEU A 494 8.55 14.18 -3.55
N ALA A 495 8.97 14.83 -4.64
CA ALA A 495 10.13 15.72 -4.65
C ALA A 495 9.71 17.11 -4.13
N LEU A 496 10.06 17.43 -2.89
CA LEU A 496 9.51 18.54 -2.10
C LEU A 496 10.50 19.66 -1.79
N VAL A 497 11.62 19.78 -2.50
CA VAL A 497 12.67 20.77 -2.16
C VAL A 497 12.10 22.19 -2.11
N LYS A 498 11.26 22.57 -3.06
CA LYS A 498 10.63 23.89 -3.09
C LYS A 498 9.65 24.10 -1.93
N GLU A 499 8.84 23.10 -1.65
CA GLU A 499 7.84 23.13 -0.59
C GLU A 499 8.50 23.15 0.79
N ASP A 500 9.60 22.43 0.97
CA ASP A 500 10.41 22.48 2.20
C ASP A 500 10.95 23.89 2.47
N GLN A 501 11.35 24.62 1.43
CA GLN A 501 11.81 26.01 1.56
C GLN A 501 10.67 27.00 1.88
N GLN A 502 9.45 26.73 1.41
CA GLN A 502 8.31 27.64 1.52
C GLN A 502 7.49 27.46 2.79
N ALA A 503 7.27 26.23 3.23
CA ALA A 503 6.42 25.91 4.37
C ALA A 503 7.12 26.12 5.72
N ASP A 504 6.36 26.51 6.72
CA ASP A 504 6.80 26.58 8.11
C ASP A 504 6.70 25.23 8.82
N ALA A 505 5.69 24.44 8.47
CA ALA A 505 5.53 23.06 8.91
C ALA A 505 4.99 22.18 7.79
N ILE A 506 5.35 20.89 7.81
CA ILE A 506 4.93 19.89 6.83
C ILE A 506 4.57 18.60 7.55
N LEU A 507 3.34 18.12 7.34
CA LEU A 507 2.87 16.81 7.74
C LEU A 507 2.69 15.92 6.50
N GLU A 508 3.35 14.77 6.47
CA GLU A 508 3.03 13.71 5.51
C GLU A 508 1.93 12.83 6.11
N THR A 509 0.75 12.86 5.51
CA THR A 509 -0.40 12.15 6.04
C THR A 509 -0.80 10.94 5.20
N TRP A 510 -0.14 10.75 4.06
CA TRP A 510 -0.46 9.71 3.09
C TRP A 510 -1.93 9.78 2.67
N PHE A 511 -2.55 8.65 2.39
CA PHE A 511 -4.01 8.53 2.35
C PHE A 511 -4.45 7.84 3.64
N ALA A 512 -5.12 8.56 4.50
CA ALA A 512 -5.24 8.19 5.91
C ALA A 512 -6.50 7.38 6.27
N GLY A 513 -7.37 7.09 5.28
CA GLY A 513 -8.55 6.23 5.47
C GLY A 513 -9.80 6.96 5.95
N THR A 514 -10.79 6.18 6.35
CA THR A 514 -12.14 6.65 6.72
C THR A 514 -12.12 7.74 7.81
N GLU A 515 -11.27 7.61 8.81
CA GLU A 515 -11.13 8.55 9.92
C GLU A 515 -9.96 9.53 9.73
N GLY A 516 -9.42 9.62 8.52
CA GLY A 516 -8.22 10.40 8.21
C GLY A 516 -8.30 11.85 8.65
N GLY A 517 -9.41 12.54 8.38
CA GLY A 517 -9.56 13.94 8.75
C GLY A 517 -9.51 14.18 10.25
N ASN A 518 -10.14 13.33 11.05
CA ASN A 518 -10.08 13.42 12.51
C ASN A 518 -8.68 13.12 13.04
N ALA A 519 -8.02 12.10 12.51
CA ALA A 519 -6.66 11.74 12.91
C ALA A 519 -5.64 12.84 12.58
N ILE A 520 -5.74 13.44 11.40
CA ILE A 520 -4.90 14.57 10.98
C ILE A 520 -5.13 15.78 11.89
N ALA A 521 -6.38 16.07 12.24
CA ALA A 521 -6.70 17.13 13.18
C ALA A 521 -6.13 16.86 14.59
N ASP A 522 -6.17 15.62 15.08
CA ASP A 522 -5.53 15.23 16.35
C ASP A 522 -4.04 15.62 16.37
N VAL A 523 -3.34 15.39 15.26
CA VAL A 523 -1.93 15.75 15.13
C VAL A 523 -1.75 17.27 14.99
N LEU A 524 -2.54 17.93 14.13
CA LEU A 524 -2.44 19.37 13.92
C LEU A 524 -2.59 20.18 15.21
N PHE A 525 -3.50 19.78 16.09
CA PHE A 525 -3.80 20.47 17.34
C PHE A 525 -3.06 19.91 18.57
N GLY A 526 -2.26 18.89 18.40
CA GLY A 526 -1.45 18.29 19.47
C GLY A 526 -2.25 17.44 20.45
N ASP A 527 -3.46 17.03 20.11
CA ASP A 527 -4.21 15.98 20.84
C ASP A 527 -3.50 14.63 20.72
N TYR A 528 -2.69 14.47 19.68
CA TYR A 528 -1.73 13.41 19.50
C TYR A 528 -0.37 13.98 19.07
N ASN A 529 0.69 13.60 19.77
CA ASN A 529 2.06 13.99 19.40
C ASN A 529 2.57 13.08 18.29
N PRO A 530 2.93 13.61 17.09
CA PRO A 530 3.37 12.77 15.98
C PRO A 530 4.56 11.89 16.32
N SER A 531 4.42 10.61 15.98
CA SER A 531 5.41 9.56 16.26
C SER A 531 5.88 8.83 14.99
N GLY A 532 5.26 9.10 13.86
CA GLY A 532 5.56 8.44 12.59
C GLY A 532 6.99 8.67 12.10
N LYS A 533 7.52 7.67 11.40
CA LYS A 533 8.83 7.70 10.74
C LYS A 533 8.69 7.24 9.28
N LEU A 534 9.48 7.80 8.39
CA LEU A 534 9.39 7.47 6.96
C LEU A 534 9.86 6.02 6.69
N PRO A 535 9.04 5.20 6.04
CA PRO A 535 9.42 3.85 5.61
C PRO A 535 10.10 3.84 4.24
N ILE A 536 10.23 5.00 3.60
CA ILE A 536 10.81 5.18 2.30
C ILE A 536 11.42 6.58 2.18
N SER A 537 12.60 6.69 1.58
CA SER A 537 13.31 7.95 1.40
C SER A 537 12.60 8.85 0.39
N PHE A 538 12.56 10.15 0.68
CA PHE A 538 12.04 11.19 -0.22
C PHE A 538 13.20 11.76 -1.02
N PRO A 539 13.25 11.57 -2.35
CA PRO A 539 14.30 12.12 -3.18
C PRO A 539 14.19 13.65 -3.28
N ARG A 540 15.29 14.31 -3.59
CA ARG A 540 15.29 15.74 -3.90
C ARG A 540 14.72 16.02 -5.28
N SER A 541 14.99 15.11 -6.21
CA SER A 541 14.52 15.16 -7.60
C SER A 541 14.40 13.76 -8.17
N VAL A 542 13.68 13.64 -9.28
CA VAL A 542 13.55 12.38 -10.02
C VAL A 542 14.91 11.85 -10.50
N GLY A 543 15.85 12.74 -10.81
CA GLY A 543 17.19 12.37 -11.26
C GLY A 543 18.04 11.67 -10.20
N GLN A 544 17.66 11.76 -8.92
CA GLN A 544 18.39 11.14 -7.82
C GLN A 544 18.01 9.66 -7.62
N ILE A 545 16.91 9.19 -8.22
CA ILE A 545 16.40 7.85 -8.05
C ILE A 545 17.31 6.82 -8.76
N PRO A 546 17.65 5.68 -8.11
CA PRO A 546 17.23 5.25 -6.77
C PRO A 546 18.04 5.91 -5.66
N VAL A 547 17.35 6.29 -4.57
CA VAL A 547 17.96 6.79 -3.34
C VAL A 547 17.32 6.07 -2.14
N TYR A 548 18.11 5.27 -1.43
CA TYR A 548 17.68 4.47 -0.28
C TYR A 548 18.85 4.25 0.67
N TYR A 549 18.57 4.04 1.96
CA TYR A 549 19.62 4.01 2.99
C TYR A 549 20.57 2.80 2.87
N SER A 550 20.05 1.64 2.45
CA SER A 550 20.79 0.38 2.38
C SER A 550 21.57 0.19 1.07
N HIS A 551 21.98 1.28 0.42
CA HIS A 551 22.80 1.21 -0.77
C HIS A 551 24.18 0.61 -0.48
N LEU A 552 24.75 -0.07 -1.48
CA LEU A 552 26.09 -0.65 -1.36
C LEU A 552 27.17 0.45 -1.27
N ASN A 553 28.23 0.16 -0.54
CA ASN A 553 29.42 1.00 -0.49
C ASN A 553 30.08 1.08 -1.86
N THR A 554 30.61 2.25 -2.20
CA THR A 554 31.46 2.43 -3.39
C THR A 554 32.93 2.52 -2.96
N GLY A 555 33.84 2.28 -3.90
CA GLY A 555 35.27 2.45 -3.65
C GLY A 555 35.70 3.92 -3.49
N ARG A 556 34.81 4.87 -3.83
CA ARG A 556 35.07 6.32 -3.77
C ARG A 556 33.87 7.06 -3.18
N PRO A 557 33.58 6.84 -1.88
CA PRO A 557 32.44 7.47 -1.24
C PRO A 557 32.61 8.99 -1.16
N TYR A 558 31.52 9.72 -1.32
CA TYR A 558 31.52 11.16 -1.12
C TYR A 558 31.63 11.49 0.38
N ASN A 559 32.54 12.41 0.72
CA ASN A 559 32.67 12.97 2.06
C ASN A 559 32.56 14.49 1.98
N PRO A 560 31.50 15.10 2.56
CA PRO A 560 31.31 16.55 2.51
C PRO A 560 32.40 17.34 3.26
N GLU A 561 33.05 16.74 4.29
CA GLU A 561 34.13 17.35 5.04
C GLU A 561 35.45 17.36 4.27
N LYS A 562 35.60 16.46 3.32
CA LYS A 562 36.82 16.34 2.48
C LYS A 562 36.40 16.25 1.00
N PRO A 563 35.87 17.33 0.43
CA PRO A 563 35.36 17.32 -0.93
C PRO A 563 36.47 16.97 -1.94
N ASN A 564 36.16 15.96 -2.76
CA ASN A 564 37.03 15.52 -3.85
C ASN A 564 36.18 15.34 -5.12
N LYS A 565 36.71 15.82 -6.24
CA LYS A 565 36.04 15.69 -7.54
C LYS A 565 35.78 14.21 -7.92
N TYR A 566 36.73 13.33 -7.60
CA TYR A 566 36.75 11.94 -8.04
C TYR A 566 36.05 11.02 -7.03
N THR A 567 34.84 11.38 -6.60
CA THR A 567 33.98 10.62 -5.69
C THR A 567 32.64 10.32 -6.36
N SER A 568 31.94 9.27 -5.87
CA SER A 568 30.61 8.89 -6.34
C SER A 568 29.58 9.92 -5.86
N ARG A 569 29.20 10.85 -6.73
CA ARG A 569 28.24 11.91 -6.40
C ARG A 569 27.59 12.50 -7.66
N TYR A 570 26.48 13.15 -7.47
CA TYR A 570 25.99 14.17 -8.40
C TYR A 570 26.71 15.49 -8.13
N PHE A 571 27.00 16.29 -9.16
CA PHE A 571 27.68 17.57 -8.98
C PHE A 571 26.70 18.74 -8.84
N ASP A 572 25.45 18.56 -9.26
CA ASP A 572 24.39 19.55 -9.33
C ASP A 572 23.30 19.38 -8.26
N GLU A 573 23.35 18.28 -7.48
CA GLU A 573 22.41 18.02 -6.41
C GLU A 573 23.13 17.40 -5.21
N ALA A 574 22.60 17.59 -4.00
CA ALA A 574 23.09 16.94 -2.81
C ALA A 574 22.90 15.42 -2.91
N ASN A 575 23.85 14.64 -2.39
CA ASN A 575 23.84 13.18 -2.53
C ASN A 575 22.76 12.47 -1.69
N GLY A 576 22.45 12.99 -0.50
CA GLY A 576 21.44 12.42 0.37
C GLY A 576 20.02 12.78 -0.08
N PRO A 577 19.00 12.00 0.33
CA PRO A 577 17.62 12.36 0.10
C PRO A 577 17.24 13.67 0.83
N LEU A 578 16.08 14.23 0.49
CA LEU A 578 15.54 15.37 1.24
C LEU A 578 15.14 14.94 2.64
N TYR A 579 14.38 13.84 2.73
CA TYR A 579 14.03 13.19 3.98
C TYR A 579 14.37 11.69 3.88
N PRO A 580 15.25 11.16 4.74
CA PRO A 580 15.68 9.78 4.65
C PRO A 580 14.68 8.81 5.30
N PHE A 581 14.81 7.53 4.96
CA PHE A 581 14.18 6.44 5.71
C PHE A 581 14.41 6.62 7.23
N GLY A 582 13.37 6.37 8.00
CA GLY A 582 13.43 6.50 9.47
C GLY A 582 13.29 7.93 9.99
N TYR A 583 13.19 8.93 9.12
CA TYR A 583 13.04 10.32 9.51
C TYR A 583 11.62 10.62 9.98
N GLY A 584 11.49 11.44 11.00
CA GLY A 584 10.23 11.98 11.51
C GLY A 584 10.48 12.76 12.80
N LEU A 585 9.88 13.94 12.90
CA LEU A 585 9.97 14.82 14.06
C LEU A 585 8.84 14.53 15.07
N SER A 586 8.96 15.12 16.25
CA SER A 586 7.98 15.08 17.33
C SER A 586 7.76 16.49 17.89
N TYR A 587 6.69 16.70 18.62
CA TYR A 587 6.47 17.93 19.43
C TYR A 587 7.26 17.92 20.73
N THR A 588 7.97 16.84 21.03
CA THR A 588 8.90 16.75 22.14
C THR A 588 10.28 16.37 21.61
N THR A 589 11.26 16.27 22.50
CA THR A 589 12.62 15.86 22.16
C THR A 589 13.02 14.63 22.95
N PHE A 590 13.79 13.77 22.30
CA PHE A 590 14.32 12.55 22.90
C PHE A 590 15.85 12.54 22.79
N THR A 591 16.50 12.03 23.80
CA THR A 591 17.92 11.64 23.74
C THR A 591 18.04 10.14 23.84
N VAL A 592 18.97 9.58 23.08
CA VAL A 592 19.31 8.16 23.11
C VAL A 592 20.75 8.04 23.53
N SER A 593 21.03 7.23 24.54
CA SER A 593 22.38 6.98 25.02
C SER A 593 23.23 6.26 23.97
N ASP A 594 24.52 6.22 24.20
CA ASP A 594 25.41 5.31 23.49
C ASP A 594 24.95 3.85 23.65
N VAL A 595 25.21 3.05 22.64
CA VAL A 595 24.85 1.62 22.61
C VAL A 595 25.79 0.85 23.56
N THR A 596 25.20 0.07 24.43
CA THR A 596 25.93 -0.88 25.29
C THR A 596 25.66 -2.30 24.79
N LEU A 597 26.71 -3.07 24.54
CA LEU A 597 26.63 -4.46 24.13
C LEU A 597 26.90 -5.40 25.34
N SER A 598 26.12 -6.47 25.44
CA SER A 598 26.31 -7.51 26.45
C SER A 598 27.66 -8.26 26.30
N SER A 599 28.23 -8.24 25.09
CA SER A 599 29.56 -8.78 24.77
C SER A 599 30.12 -8.07 23.54
N PRO A 600 31.43 -7.79 23.46
CA PRO A 600 32.07 -7.23 22.29
C PRO A 600 32.25 -8.26 21.15
N THR A 601 32.06 -9.55 21.45
CA THR A 601 32.22 -10.65 20.50
C THR A 601 31.03 -11.60 20.58
N MET A 602 30.73 -12.27 19.48
CA MET A 602 29.64 -13.22 19.36
C MET A 602 30.11 -14.43 18.56
N GLN A 603 29.76 -15.63 18.98
CA GLN A 603 29.93 -16.83 18.17
C GLN A 603 28.91 -16.82 17.03
N ARG A 604 29.16 -17.59 15.98
CA ARG A 604 28.31 -17.63 14.78
C ARG A 604 26.83 -17.94 15.08
N ASP A 605 26.58 -18.79 16.07
CA ASP A 605 25.26 -19.20 16.55
C ASP A 605 24.87 -18.52 17.87
N GLY A 606 25.66 -17.55 18.31
CA GLY A 606 25.46 -16.82 19.56
C GLY A 606 24.49 -15.67 19.44
N LYS A 607 24.28 -14.97 20.57
CA LYS A 607 23.45 -13.76 20.66
C LYS A 607 24.21 -12.68 21.43
N VAL A 608 24.08 -11.45 20.99
CA VAL A 608 24.50 -10.24 21.68
C VAL A 608 23.29 -9.35 21.90
N THR A 609 23.13 -8.80 23.09
CA THR A 609 22.09 -7.81 23.38
C THR A 609 22.69 -6.41 23.28
N ALA A 610 22.09 -5.59 22.43
CA ALA A 610 22.34 -4.15 22.34
C ALA A 610 21.30 -3.41 23.18
N SER A 611 21.74 -2.49 24.04
CA SER A 611 20.87 -1.72 24.93
C SER A 611 21.17 -0.24 24.81
N VAL A 612 20.12 0.56 24.86
CA VAL A 612 20.17 2.03 24.91
C VAL A 612 19.19 2.53 25.95
N GLU A 613 19.48 3.69 26.53
CA GLU A 613 18.54 4.43 27.37
C GLU A 613 17.91 5.55 26.54
N VAL A 614 16.59 5.66 26.58
CA VAL A 614 15.82 6.69 25.87
C VAL A 614 15.20 7.61 26.92
N THR A 615 15.48 8.90 26.80
CA THR A 615 14.94 9.92 27.69
C THR A 615 14.14 10.94 26.92
N ASN A 616 12.88 11.19 27.33
CA ASN A 616 12.11 12.33 26.85
C ASN A 616 12.59 13.59 27.58
N THR A 617 13.24 14.49 26.85
CA THR A 617 13.84 15.73 27.38
C THR A 617 12.94 16.95 27.19
N GLY A 618 11.79 16.79 26.52
CA GLY A 618 10.83 17.86 26.28
C GLY A 618 9.74 17.94 27.35
N LYS A 619 8.70 18.71 27.05
CA LYS A 619 7.59 19.01 27.98
C LYS A 619 6.30 18.26 27.66
N ARG A 620 6.29 17.45 26.63
CA ARG A 620 5.12 16.67 26.20
C ARG A 620 5.40 15.19 26.28
N GLU A 621 4.42 14.41 26.63
CA GLU A 621 4.42 12.97 26.39
C GLU A 621 4.51 12.69 24.90
N GLY A 622 5.22 11.64 24.53
CA GLY A 622 5.38 11.23 23.15
C GLY A 622 6.01 9.86 23.01
N ALA A 623 5.86 9.30 21.83
CA ALA A 623 6.49 8.06 21.43
C ALA A 623 7.55 8.31 20.35
N THR A 624 8.57 7.48 20.34
CA THR A 624 9.57 7.47 19.26
C THR A 624 9.95 6.04 18.92
N VAL A 625 10.51 5.85 17.74
CA VAL A 625 10.99 4.55 17.26
C VAL A 625 12.49 4.50 17.43
N ILE A 626 12.98 3.48 18.15
CA ILE A 626 14.39 3.18 18.23
C ILE A 626 14.75 2.27 17.06
N GLN A 627 15.60 2.79 16.18
CA GLN A 627 16.02 2.11 14.97
C GLN A 627 17.43 1.56 15.18
N MET A 628 17.57 0.25 15.01
CA MET A 628 18.86 -0.43 15.09
C MET A 628 19.30 -0.82 13.68
N TYR A 629 20.48 -0.36 13.30
CA TYR A 629 21.11 -0.69 12.03
C TYR A 629 22.31 -1.57 12.26
N LEU A 630 22.48 -2.58 11.42
CA LEU A 630 23.62 -3.48 11.43
C LEU A 630 24.40 -3.32 10.13
N GLN A 631 25.71 -3.11 10.24
CA GLN A 631 26.59 -3.08 9.08
C GLN A 631 27.60 -4.23 9.19
N ASP A 632 27.60 -5.14 8.21
CA ASP A 632 28.67 -6.11 8.04
C ASP A 632 29.79 -5.51 7.19
N VAL A 633 30.91 -5.21 7.81
CA VAL A 633 32.03 -4.47 7.17
C VAL A 633 32.79 -5.30 6.14
N THR A 634 32.62 -6.63 6.17
CA THR A 634 33.41 -7.57 5.35
C THR A 634 32.54 -8.44 4.45
N ALA A 635 31.24 -8.29 4.49
CA ALA A 635 30.31 -9.03 3.64
C ALA A 635 30.43 -8.62 2.17
N SER A 636 30.04 -9.53 1.28
CA SER A 636 29.91 -9.25 -0.15
C SER A 636 28.76 -8.32 -0.48
N MET A 637 27.78 -8.24 0.42
CA MET A 637 26.70 -7.24 0.46
C MET A 637 26.49 -6.82 1.93
N SER A 638 26.43 -5.53 2.14
CA SER A 638 26.24 -4.93 3.49
C SER A 638 24.80 -4.53 3.70
#